data_b4a9fc97954d7c90c3751109c72fcc2d
#
_entry.id   b4a9fc97954d7c90c3751109c72fcc2d
#
_cell.length_a   1.000
_cell.length_b   1.000
_cell.length_c   1.000
_cell.angle_alpha   90.00
_cell.angle_beta   90.00
_cell.angle_gamma   90.00
#
_symmetry.space_group_name_H-M   'P 1'
#
loop_
_entity.id
_entity.type
_entity.pdbx_description
1 polymer ?
#
loop_
_entity_poly.entity_id
_entity_poly.type
_entity_poly.pdbx_seq_one_letter_code
_entity_poly.pdbx_strand_id
1 'polypeptide(L)'
;MNPKDRIEQLQKELTHAQYLYYVKDAPTMSDFEYDQKYRELVDLETSHPEYIVPSSPTQRVGIKADGPFEKVVHGRPMLSLSNVFSADEVRAFDQRVTKELGHQTKAYVVELKIDGLAVNLHYENGIFVRAVTRGDGKVGEDVTANVRTIKSIPLYLENAPEFIEIRGEAYMPHSEFKRINEERDEEGLPTFVNPRNAAAGSLRQQDPAITASRNLAFFAYAIGSESGANIHTQEELLHTLENFHFSVNPHYRVCKTVDEVIDAINYWDEKRHELPYDTDGMVIKVNDFDDQEMLGSTAKDPKWATAYKYPPEEVETIVKDITINVGRTGVLTPTGELEPVFVSGTNVSRVTLHNQDFITEKDIRIGDHVLIHKAAEIIPEVIRVLPEKRTGSEVPFTIPNHCPVCNSPAVRRDGEAAIRCTNKHCPAIEKEQIIHFASRDAMNIDGLGPSIVENLINEKLIANVVDLYHLTTESIMAMDRMGKKSADNLVKAIADSKSRGLDRVLFGLGIRLIGSKAAGTIANVVKSMDRFLTITKDELVAVEEIGPTMADSIIEYREDPQHIEIIKGLIDAGLKMDVDVQEAAGNEMEGETVVLTGKLEVMGRSEAGKILEAHGAKVTGSVSKKTTLVVAGEDSGSKLTKANELGIRVMNEEEFVELLKELGEID
;
A
#
# COMPACT_ATOMS: atom_id res chain seq x y z
N MET A 1 5.87 48.49 -17.83
CA MET A 1 4.83 47.49 -17.42
C MET A 1 4.78 47.52 -15.90
N ASN A 2 3.60 47.47 -15.29
CA ASN A 2 3.49 47.34 -13.84
C ASN A 2 4.15 46.00 -13.39
N PRO A 3 4.87 45.95 -12.27
CA PRO A 3 5.49 44.70 -11.78
C PRO A 3 4.49 43.54 -11.70
N LYS A 4 3.29 43.77 -11.23
CA LYS A 4 2.22 42.74 -11.16
C LYS A 4 1.90 42.15 -12.54
N ASP A 5 1.64 43.03 -13.53
CA ASP A 5 1.31 42.58 -14.89
C ASP A 5 2.46 41.76 -15.52
N ARG A 6 3.72 42.16 -15.20
CA ARG A 6 4.91 41.45 -15.70
C ARG A 6 5.08 40.09 -15.04
N ILE A 7 4.83 39.96 -13.76
CA ILE A 7 4.85 38.69 -13.02
C ILE A 7 3.80 37.74 -13.61
N GLU A 8 2.56 38.19 -13.77
CA GLU A 8 1.47 37.39 -14.35
C GLU A 8 1.78 36.93 -15.77
N GLN A 9 2.38 37.80 -16.60
CA GLN A 9 2.80 37.45 -17.93
C GLN A 9 3.89 36.37 -17.93
N LEU A 10 4.94 36.54 -17.11
CA LEU A 10 6.05 35.58 -17.00
C LEU A 10 5.58 34.23 -16.45
N GLN A 11 4.70 34.21 -15.47
CA GLN A 11 4.11 32.99 -14.93
C GLN A 11 3.38 32.21 -16.05
N LYS A 12 2.56 32.86 -16.86
CA LYS A 12 1.85 32.24 -17.99
C LYS A 12 2.81 31.73 -19.06
N GLU A 13 3.77 32.55 -19.49
CA GLU A 13 4.73 32.17 -20.53
C GLU A 13 5.60 30.97 -20.09
N LEU A 14 6.09 30.97 -18.86
CA LEU A 14 6.94 29.88 -18.32
C LEU A 14 6.14 28.60 -18.07
N THR A 15 4.91 28.73 -17.57
CA THR A 15 4.02 27.56 -17.40
C THR A 15 3.69 26.92 -18.75
N HIS A 16 3.40 27.73 -19.78
CA HIS A 16 3.15 27.22 -21.13
C HIS A 16 4.40 26.59 -21.76
N ALA A 17 5.58 27.20 -21.56
CA ALA A 17 6.84 26.63 -22.04
C ALA A 17 7.14 25.28 -21.37
N GLN A 18 6.91 25.14 -20.05
CA GLN A 18 7.01 23.87 -19.32
C GLN A 18 6.09 22.80 -19.90
N TYR A 19 4.83 23.14 -20.17
CA TYR A 19 3.88 22.23 -20.79
C TYR A 19 4.35 21.74 -22.16
N LEU A 20 4.79 22.64 -23.01
CA LEU A 20 5.31 22.27 -24.34
C LEU A 20 6.57 21.39 -24.25
N TYR A 21 7.44 21.67 -23.30
CA TYR A 21 8.69 20.92 -23.12
C TYR A 21 8.43 19.53 -22.49
N TYR A 22 7.75 19.47 -21.32
CA TYR A 22 7.64 18.24 -20.53
C TYR A 22 6.46 17.34 -20.89
N VAL A 23 5.42 17.88 -21.54
CA VAL A 23 4.19 17.13 -21.86
C VAL A 23 4.05 16.88 -23.35
N LYS A 24 4.37 17.87 -24.19
CA LYS A 24 4.19 17.75 -25.65
C LYS A 24 5.47 17.41 -26.41
N ASP A 25 6.64 17.41 -25.75
CA ASP A 25 7.95 17.24 -26.39
C ASP A 25 8.13 18.14 -27.65
N ALA A 26 7.62 19.35 -27.57
CA ALA A 26 7.58 20.34 -28.65
C ALA A 26 7.99 21.74 -28.13
N PRO A 27 9.24 21.93 -27.66
CA PRO A 27 9.69 23.19 -27.10
C PRO A 27 9.64 24.31 -28.14
N THR A 28 9.05 25.44 -27.78
CA THR A 28 8.99 26.68 -28.58
C THR A 28 9.93 27.77 -28.07
N MET A 29 10.58 27.52 -26.93
CA MET A 29 11.50 28.44 -26.27
C MET A 29 12.84 27.72 -26.05
N SER A 30 13.97 28.40 -26.25
CA SER A 30 15.27 27.83 -25.92
C SER A 30 15.50 27.80 -24.41
N ASP A 31 16.36 26.88 -23.92
CA ASP A 31 16.71 26.78 -22.51
C ASP A 31 17.28 28.11 -21.97
N PHE A 32 18.09 28.79 -22.76
CA PHE A 32 18.65 30.10 -22.41
C PHE A 32 17.58 31.17 -22.22
N GLU A 33 16.59 31.24 -23.12
CA GLU A 33 15.48 32.18 -23.03
C GLU A 33 14.58 31.87 -21.84
N TYR A 34 14.32 30.57 -21.60
CA TYR A 34 13.59 30.10 -20.42
C TYR A 34 14.28 30.52 -19.14
N ASP A 35 15.59 30.27 -19.01
CA ASP A 35 16.38 30.62 -17.82
C ASP A 35 16.41 32.11 -17.55
N GLN A 36 16.51 32.95 -18.60
CA GLN A 36 16.44 34.40 -18.45
C GLN A 36 15.08 34.86 -17.89
N LYS A 37 13.98 34.36 -18.47
CA LYS A 37 12.63 34.71 -18.01
C LYS A 37 12.35 34.17 -16.61
N TYR A 38 12.85 32.99 -16.29
CA TYR A 38 12.73 32.41 -14.94
C TYR A 38 13.45 33.23 -13.90
N ARG A 39 14.69 33.70 -14.18
CA ARG A 39 15.44 34.60 -13.27
C ARG A 39 14.71 35.94 -13.11
N GLU A 40 14.21 36.53 -14.20
CA GLU A 40 13.41 37.74 -14.12
C GLU A 40 12.20 37.57 -13.21
N LEU A 41 11.49 36.43 -13.32
CA LEU A 41 10.35 36.12 -12.45
C LEU A 41 10.79 35.99 -10.99
N VAL A 42 11.87 35.28 -10.69
CA VAL A 42 12.41 35.15 -9.32
C VAL A 42 12.77 36.51 -8.73
N ASP A 43 13.44 37.38 -9.48
CA ASP A 43 13.84 38.73 -9.02
C ASP A 43 12.63 39.61 -8.75
N LEU A 44 11.61 39.56 -9.61
CA LEU A 44 10.36 40.29 -9.43
C LEU A 44 9.53 39.79 -8.25
N GLU A 45 9.38 38.49 -8.08
CA GLU A 45 8.68 37.88 -6.95
C GLU A 45 9.40 38.11 -5.62
N THR A 46 10.74 38.13 -5.64
CA THR A 46 11.55 38.50 -4.46
C THR A 46 11.34 39.95 -4.05
N SER A 47 11.22 40.84 -5.03
CA SER A 47 11.01 42.28 -4.81
C SER A 47 9.55 42.61 -4.45
N HIS A 48 8.61 41.75 -4.84
CA HIS A 48 7.17 41.92 -4.68
C HIS A 48 6.52 40.63 -4.17
N PRO A 49 6.83 40.19 -2.94
CA PRO A 49 6.33 38.91 -2.40
C PRO A 49 4.81 38.85 -2.28
N GLU A 50 4.12 40.00 -2.27
CA GLU A 50 2.66 40.10 -2.26
C GLU A 50 1.99 39.59 -3.55
N TYR A 51 2.75 39.42 -4.65
CA TYR A 51 2.26 38.90 -5.94
C TYR A 51 2.64 37.44 -6.20
N ILE A 52 3.32 36.79 -5.25
CA ILE A 52 3.62 35.37 -5.36
C ILE A 52 2.32 34.57 -5.23
N VAL A 53 2.07 33.70 -6.21
CA VAL A 53 0.93 32.76 -6.18
C VAL A 53 1.43 31.33 -6.01
N PRO A 54 0.67 30.44 -5.34
CA PRO A 54 1.07 29.04 -5.14
C PRO A 54 1.32 28.27 -6.43
N SER A 55 0.69 28.70 -7.54
CA SER A 55 0.84 28.12 -8.88
C SER A 55 2.04 28.64 -9.67
N SER A 56 2.83 29.59 -9.13
CA SER A 56 4.01 30.08 -9.83
C SER A 56 5.04 28.97 -10.09
N PRO A 57 5.67 28.95 -11.26
CA PRO A 57 6.79 28.03 -11.54
C PRO A 57 7.92 28.09 -10.51
N THR A 58 8.10 29.21 -9.82
CA THR A 58 9.12 29.39 -8.78
C THR A 58 8.79 28.68 -7.46
N GLN A 59 7.53 28.29 -7.26
CA GLN A 59 7.03 27.66 -6.03
C GLN A 59 7.03 26.12 -6.09
N ARG A 60 7.69 25.50 -7.08
CA ARG A 60 7.71 24.04 -7.23
C ARG A 60 8.53 23.32 -6.16
N VAL A 61 9.61 23.90 -5.68
CA VAL A 61 10.46 23.28 -4.66
C VAL A 61 10.09 23.86 -3.29
N GLY A 62 9.48 23.03 -2.44
CA GLY A 62 9.07 23.39 -1.08
C GLY A 62 10.21 23.32 -0.05
N ILE A 63 9.88 23.65 1.20
CA ILE A 63 10.80 23.56 2.36
C ILE A 63 10.90 22.10 2.81
N LYS A 64 12.08 21.70 3.29
CA LYS A 64 12.32 20.39 3.89
C LYS A 64 11.37 20.13 5.05
N ALA A 65 10.68 18.99 5.03
CA ALA A 65 9.82 18.56 6.11
C ALA A 65 10.64 17.92 7.25
N ASP A 66 10.28 18.23 8.49
CA ASP A 66 10.81 17.55 9.67
C ASP A 66 9.72 16.61 10.23
N GLY A 67 9.91 15.30 10.05
CA GLY A 67 9.03 14.27 10.61
C GLY A 67 8.40 13.32 9.58
N PRO A 68 7.56 12.38 10.03
CA PRO A 68 6.86 11.44 9.16
C PRO A 68 5.82 12.15 8.29
N PHE A 69 5.53 11.59 7.11
CA PHE A 69 4.48 12.08 6.22
C PHE A 69 3.11 11.99 6.90
N GLU A 70 2.31 13.05 6.78
CA GLU A 70 0.93 13.08 7.27
C GLU A 70 0.10 11.99 6.59
N LYS A 71 -0.82 11.37 7.34
CA LYS A 71 -1.76 10.39 6.80
C LYS A 71 -3.04 11.08 6.37
N VAL A 72 -3.47 10.79 5.15
CA VAL A 72 -4.66 11.39 4.53
C VAL A 72 -5.62 10.29 4.08
N VAL A 73 -6.89 10.44 4.45
CA VAL A 73 -7.96 9.53 4.01
C VAL A 73 -8.45 9.95 2.62
N HIS A 74 -8.53 9.02 1.69
CA HIS A 74 -9.07 9.28 0.35
C HIS A 74 -10.59 9.47 0.39
N GLY A 75 -11.10 10.50 -0.29
CA GLY A 75 -12.53 10.73 -0.42
C GLY A 75 -13.26 9.59 -1.12
N ARG A 76 -12.66 9.03 -2.18
CA ARG A 76 -13.06 7.76 -2.80
C ARG A 76 -11.88 6.79 -2.74
N PRO A 77 -12.07 5.52 -2.33
CA PRO A 77 -10.98 4.54 -2.27
C PRO A 77 -10.23 4.40 -3.59
N MET A 78 -8.91 4.23 -3.52
CA MET A 78 -8.07 3.87 -4.65
C MET A 78 -8.02 2.35 -4.76
N LEU A 79 -8.98 1.77 -5.48
CA LEU A 79 -9.11 0.33 -5.64
C LEU A 79 -7.93 -0.28 -6.39
N SER A 80 -7.66 -1.56 -6.12
CA SER A 80 -6.76 -2.38 -6.92
C SER A 80 -7.46 -2.79 -8.24
N LEU A 81 -6.73 -3.47 -9.12
CA LEU A 81 -7.30 -4.12 -10.30
C LEU A 81 -7.20 -5.64 -10.15
N SER A 82 -8.22 -6.37 -10.58
CA SER A 82 -8.11 -7.81 -10.77
C SER A 82 -7.10 -8.11 -11.88
N ASN A 83 -6.37 -9.21 -11.76
CA ASN A 83 -5.37 -9.60 -12.76
C ASN A 83 -5.91 -10.73 -13.64
N VAL A 84 -5.54 -10.68 -14.93
CA VAL A 84 -5.73 -11.73 -15.92
C VAL A 84 -4.40 -11.94 -16.65
N PHE A 85 -4.12 -13.20 -17.07
CA PHE A 85 -2.80 -13.61 -17.56
C PHE A 85 -2.87 -14.29 -18.94
N SER A 86 -4.06 -14.46 -19.50
CA SER A 86 -4.26 -15.12 -20.81
C SER A 86 -5.38 -14.49 -21.62
N ALA A 87 -5.36 -14.71 -22.92
CA ALA A 87 -6.44 -14.30 -23.81
C ALA A 87 -7.80 -14.91 -23.41
N ASP A 88 -7.81 -16.16 -22.91
CA ASP A 88 -9.04 -16.83 -22.47
C ASP A 88 -9.62 -16.15 -21.23
N GLU A 89 -8.79 -15.69 -20.28
CA GLU A 89 -9.22 -14.92 -19.13
C GLU A 89 -9.74 -13.54 -19.52
N VAL A 90 -9.17 -12.89 -20.55
CA VAL A 90 -9.71 -11.64 -21.13
C VAL A 90 -11.09 -11.88 -21.75
N ARG A 91 -11.27 -13.00 -22.48
CA ARG A 91 -12.60 -13.38 -22.99
C ARG A 91 -13.59 -13.69 -21.87
N ALA A 92 -13.15 -14.33 -20.81
CA ALA A 92 -14.00 -14.58 -19.63
C ALA A 92 -14.40 -13.28 -18.92
N PHE A 93 -13.49 -12.28 -18.88
CA PHE A 93 -13.83 -10.93 -18.39
C PHE A 93 -14.93 -10.29 -19.23
N ASP A 94 -14.82 -10.29 -20.57
CA ASP A 94 -15.81 -9.75 -21.50
C ASP A 94 -17.17 -10.46 -21.34
N GLN A 95 -17.18 -11.79 -21.23
CA GLN A 95 -18.39 -12.58 -21.01
C GLN A 95 -19.08 -12.22 -19.69
N ARG A 96 -18.29 -12.01 -18.61
CA ARG A 96 -18.82 -11.59 -17.32
C ARG A 96 -19.42 -10.19 -17.40
N VAL A 97 -18.74 -9.23 -18.01
CA VAL A 97 -19.22 -7.87 -18.23
C VAL A 97 -20.54 -7.90 -19.01
N THR A 98 -20.59 -8.58 -20.13
CA THR A 98 -21.79 -8.72 -20.96
C THR A 98 -22.96 -9.35 -20.20
N LYS A 99 -22.68 -10.39 -19.39
CA LYS A 99 -23.71 -11.08 -18.58
C LYS A 99 -24.26 -10.17 -17.48
N GLU A 100 -23.40 -9.43 -16.78
CA GLU A 100 -23.83 -8.55 -15.68
C GLU A 100 -24.59 -7.32 -16.21
N LEU A 101 -24.21 -6.77 -17.35
CA LEU A 101 -24.92 -5.67 -18.02
C LEU A 101 -26.22 -6.10 -18.68
N GLY A 102 -26.33 -7.35 -19.10
CA GLY A 102 -27.45 -7.82 -19.94
C GLY A 102 -27.37 -7.39 -21.42
N HIS A 103 -26.31 -6.71 -21.79
CA HIS A 103 -25.97 -6.31 -23.18
C HIS A 103 -24.45 -6.27 -23.35
N GLN A 104 -23.99 -6.27 -24.61
CA GLN A 104 -22.56 -6.08 -24.91
C GLN A 104 -22.18 -4.60 -24.76
N THR A 105 -21.09 -4.32 -24.05
CA THR A 105 -20.58 -2.95 -23.97
C THR A 105 -20.13 -2.44 -25.35
N LYS A 106 -20.23 -1.12 -25.55
CA LYS A 106 -19.94 -0.49 -26.84
C LYS A 106 -18.46 -0.52 -27.21
N ALA A 107 -17.59 -0.40 -26.22
CA ALA A 107 -16.15 -0.40 -26.39
C ALA A 107 -15.41 -0.61 -25.06
N TYR A 108 -14.16 -1.03 -25.17
CA TYR A 108 -13.15 -1.02 -24.13
C TYR A 108 -12.09 0.03 -24.43
N VAL A 109 -11.52 0.65 -23.40
CA VAL A 109 -10.26 1.41 -23.52
C VAL A 109 -9.16 0.55 -22.94
N VAL A 110 -8.11 0.34 -23.73
CA VAL A 110 -6.93 -0.44 -23.35
C VAL A 110 -5.76 0.52 -23.20
N GLU A 111 -5.18 0.58 -22.01
CA GLU A 111 -4.11 1.52 -21.65
C GLU A 111 -2.87 0.72 -21.22
N LEU A 112 -1.67 1.28 -21.41
CA LEU A 112 -0.46 0.69 -20.84
C LEU A 112 -0.50 0.79 -19.31
N LYS A 113 -0.19 -0.31 -18.64
CA LYS A 113 -0.03 -0.34 -17.19
C LYS A 113 1.39 0.07 -16.82
N ILE A 114 1.54 1.35 -16.48
CA ILE A 114 2.84 1.93 -16.12
C ILE A 114 3.32 1.34 -14.79
N ASP A 115 4.59 0.99 -14.71
CA ASP A 115 5.21 0.47 -13.49
C ASP A 115 5.83 1.60 -12.65
N GLY A 116 5.00 2.19 -11.80
CA GLY A 116 5.34 3.34 -10.96
C GLY A 116 4.63 3.33 -9.62
N LEU A 117 4.24 4.51 -9.16
CA LEU A 117 3.46 4.75 -7.95
C LEU A 117 2.19 5.52 -8.25
N ALA A 118 1.06 4.96 -7.85
CA ALA A 118 -0.22 5.66 -7.94
C ALA A 118 -0.28 6.83 -6.95
N VAL A 119 -0.63 8.00 -7.47
CA VAL A 119 -0.79 9.25 -6.71
C VAL A 119 -2.14 9.88 -7.06
N ASN A 120 -2.80 10.40 -6.04
CA ASN A 120 -4.03 11.19 -6.15
C ASN A 120 -3.70 12.68 -5.95
N LEU A 121 -4.00 13.50 -6.95
CA LEU A 121 -3.75 14.94 -6.96
C LEU A 121 -5.05 15.67 -6.70
N HIS A 122 -5.05 16.58 -5.74
CA HIS A 122 -6.22 17.41 -5.40
C HIS A 122 -6.02 18.83 -5.93
N TYR A 123 -7.04 19.32 -6.61
CA TYR A 123 -7.12 20.70 -7.08
C TYR A 123 -8.38 21.37 -6.53
N GLU A 124 -8.22 22.58 -6.02
CA GLU A 124 -9.30 23.44 -5.56
C GLU A 124 -9.27 24.74 -6.37
N ASN A 125 -10.40 25.10 -7.00
CA ASN A 125 -10.48 26.25 -7.90
C ASN A 125 -9.35 26.30 -8.95
N GLY A 126 -9.00 25.13 -9.47
CA GLY A 126 -7.90 24.92 -10.42
C GLY A 126 -6.49 24.93 -9.82
N ILE A 127 -6.30 25.26 -8.55
CA ILE A 127 -4.98 25.30 -7.90
C ILE A 127 -4.63 23.92 -7.33
N PHE A 128 -3.42 23.43 -7.61
CA PHE A 128 -2.89 22.23 -6.98
C PHE A 128 -2.64 22.44 -5.49
N VAL A 129 -3.40 21.73 -4.65
CA VAL A 129 -3.36 21.89 -3.19
C VAL A 129 -2.73 20.70 -2.48
N ARG A 130 -2.93 19.47 -2.97
CA ARG A 130 -2.46 18.25 -2.28
C ARG A 130 -2.15 17.12 -3.24
N ALA A 131 -1.20 16.26 -2.84
CA ALA A 131 -0.94 14.96 -3.46
C ALA A 131 -0.83 13.87 -2.40
N VAL A 132 -1.52 12.76 -2.62
CA VAL A 132 -1.60 11.65 -1.66
C VAL A 132 -1.24 10.34 -2.34
N THR A 133 -0.34 9.54 -1.76
CA THR A 133 -0.04 8.20 -2.26
C THR A 133 -1.24 7.28 -2.07
N ARG A 134 -1.34 6.20 -2.87
CA ARG A 134 -2.43 5.23 -2.72
C ARG A 134 -2.51 4.64 -1.31
N GLY A 135 -1.37 4.39 -0.65
CA GLY A 135 -1.33 3.70 0.64
C GLY A 135 -1.97 2.31 0.57
N ASP A 136 -2.88 2.03 1.52
CA ASP A 136 -3.69 0.80 1.54
C ASP A 136 -4.96 0.89 0.67
N GLY A 137 -5.11 1.98 -0.07
CA GLY A 137 -6.28 2.31 -0.88
C GLY A 137 -7.33 3.16 -0.15
N LYS A 138 -7.28 3.25 1.17
CA LYS A 138 -8.16 4.11 1.99
C LYS A 138 -7.40 5.27 2.60
N VAL A 139 -6.18 5.02 3.07
CA VAL A 139 -5.31 6.01 3.72
C VAL A 139 -3.97 6.03 3.01
N GLY A 140 -3.57 7.18 2.52
CA GLY A 140 -2.27 7.42 1.89
C GLY A 140 -1.38 8.35 2.71
N GLU A 141 -0.22 8.68 2.17
CA GLU A 141 0.73 9.64 2.72
C GLU A 141 0.69 10.94 1.90
N ASP A 142 0.65 12.09 2.59
CA ASP A 142 0.78 13.39 1.95
C ASP A 142 2.20 13.58 1.42
N VAL A 143 2.33 13.61 0.10
CA VAL A 143 3.60 13.81 -0.61
C VAL A 143 3.59 15.07 -1.46
N THR A 144 2.76 16.03 -1.09
CA THR A 144 2.49 17.27 -1.86
C THR A 144 3.77 18.00 -2.23
N ALA A 145 4.67 18.23 -1.28
CA ALA A 145 5.91 18.97 -1.54
C ALA A 145 6.80 18.26 -2.58
N ASN A 146 6.84 16.94 -2.55
CA ASN A 146 7.64 16.12 -3.46
C ASN A 146 6.99 16.05 -4.85
N VAL A 147 5.68 15.78 -4.92
CA VAL A 147 4.95 15.70 -6.18
C VAL A 147 4.90 17.03 -6.91
N ARG A 148 4.86 18.15 -6.18
CA ARG A 148 4.93 19.51 -6.75
C ARG A 148 6.19 19.72 -7.59
N THR A 149 7.28 19.01 -7.32
CA THR A 149 8.52 19.09 -8.10
C THR A 149 8.45 18.40 -9.46
N ILE A 150 7.45 17.53 -9.70
CA ILE A 150 7.26 16.81 -10.98
C ILE A 150 6.77 17.81 -12.01
N LYS A 151 7.61 18.08 -13.01
CA LYS A 151 7.41 19.17 -13.97
C LYS A 151 6.26 18.92 -14.95
N SER A 152 5.88 17.67 -15.20
CA SER A 152 4.74 17.28 -16.03
C SER A 152 3.38 17.41 -15.32
N ILE A 153 3.35 17.76 -14.03
CA ILE A 153 2.12 18.02 -13.27
C ILE A 153 1.83 19.52 -13.31
N PRO A 154 0.67 19.97 -13.86
CA PRO A 154 0.24 21.36 -13.82
C PRO A 154 0.02 21.83 -12.38
N LEU A 155 0.47 23.03 -12.01
CA LEU A 155 0.16 23.62 -10.71
C LEU A 155 -1.15 24.41 -10.72
N TYR A 156 -1.71 24.64 -11.92
CA TYR A 156 -2.99 25.29 -12.14
C TYR A 156 -3.71 24.68 -13.34
N LEU A 157 -5.02 24.43 -13.18
CA LEU A 157 -5.90 23.93 -14.22
C LEU A 157 -6.86 25.05 -14.64
N GLU A 158 -6.85 25.41 -15.92
CA GLU A 158 -7.77 26.40 -16.46
C GLU A 158 -9.15 25.79 -16.68
N ASN A 159 -10.21 26.51 -16.28
CA ASN A 159 -11.62 26.08 -16.37
C ASN A 159 -11.92 24.76 -15.64
N ALA A 160 -11.16 24.42 -14.60
CA ALA A 160 -11.43 23.26 -13.78
C ALA A 160 -12.67 23.46 -12.89
N PRO A 161 -13.35 22.38 -12.47
CA PRO A 161 -14.35 22.42 -11.41
C PRO A 161 -13.80 23.01 -10.10
N GLU A 162 -14.71 23.42 -9.19
CA GLU A 162 -14.32 23.93 -7.87
C GLU A 162 -13.41 22.95 -7.12
N PHE A 163 -13.71 21.66 -7.21
CA PHE A 163 -12.88 20.58 -6.70
C PHE A 163 -12.74 19.46 -7.72
N ILE A 164 -11.51 18.95 -7.92
CA ILE A 164 -11.24 17.78 -8.76
C ILE A 164 -10.05 16.98 -8.22
N GLU A 165 -10.22 15.66 -8.14
CA GLU A 165 -9.15 14.70 -7.87
C GLU A 165 -8.69 14.06 -9.17
N ILE A 166 -7.39 14.13 -9.47
CA ILE A 166 -6.79 13.49 -10.64
C ILE A 166 -5.85 12.39 -10.18
N ARG A 167 -6.07 11.19 -10.70
CA ARG A 167 -5.25 10.01 -10.39
C ARG A 167 -4.34 9.68 -11.55
N GLY A 168 -3.12 9.33 -11.22
CA GLY A 168 -2.12 8.96 -12.19
C GLY A 168 -0.97 8.18 -11.58
N GLU A 169 0.00 7.84 -12.41
CA GLU A 169 1.19 7.09 -12.01
C GLU A 169 2.42 7.99 -12.10
N ALA A 170 3.11 8.16 -10.96
CA ALA A 170 4.43 8.77 -10.93
C ALA A 170 5.47 7.69 -11.20
N TYR A 171 6.33 7.91 -12.18
CA TYR A 171 7.31 6.93 -12.62
C TYR A 171 8.66 7.57 -12.89
N MET A 172 9.69 6.73 -13.01
CA MET A 172 11.05 7.16 -13.35
C MET A 172 11.38 6.73 -14.78
N PRO A 173 11.67 7.66 -15.70
CA PRO A 173 12.16 7.33 -17.04
C PRO A 173 13.49 6.56 -16.99
N HIS A 174 13.74 5.66 -17.96
CA HIS A 174 14.96 4.85 -18.04
C HIS A 174 16.24 5.71 -18.08
N SER A 175 16.21 6.84 -18.77
CA SER A 175 17.34 7.76 -18.84
C SER A 175 17.73 8.31 -17.45
N GLU A 176 16.73 8.71 -16.65
CA GLU A 176 16.92 9.23 -15.30
C GLU A 176 17.36 8.15 -14.32
N PHE A 177 16.76 6.96 -14.42
CA PHE A 177 17.17 5.80 -13.62
C PHE A 177 18.64 5.45 -13.84
N LYS A 178 19.08 5.44 -15.10
CA LYS A 178 20.48 5.20 -15.44
C LYS A 178 21.38 6.28 -14.87
N ARG A 179 21.06 7.57 -15.09
CA ARG A 179 21.83 8.72 -14.58
C ARG A 179 22.00 8.68 -13.06
N ILE A 180 20.91 8.47 -12.33
CA ILE A 180 20.93 8.43 -10.87
C ILE A 180 21.78 7.26 -10.34
N ASN A 181 21.69 6.10 -10.98
CA ASN A 181 22.50 4.95 -10.57
C ASN A 181 23.98 5.14 -10.87
N GLU A 182 24.35 5.79 -11.96
CA GLU A 182 25.72 6.17 -12.27
C GLU A 182 26.27 7.15 -11.21
N GLU A 183 25.52 8.21 -10.85
CA GLU A 183 25.90 9.15 -9.78
C GLU A 183 26.07 8.46 -8.42
N ARG A 184 25.16 7.54 -8.06
CA ARG A 184 25.22 6.78 -6.79
C ARG A 184 26.41 5.84 -6.73
N ASP A 185 26.75 5.20 -7.84
CA ASP A 185 27.91 4.33 -7.95
C ASP A 185 29.21 5.12 -7.79
N GLU A 186 29.31 6.29 -8.42
CA GLU A 186 30.44 7.23 -8.28
C GLU A 186 30.61 7.72 -6.83
N GLU A 187 29.50 7.90 -6.10
CA GLU A 187 29.50 8.29 -4.68
C GLU A 187 29.69 7.09 -3.73
N GLY A 188 29.78 5.85 -4.23
CA GLY A 188 29.87 4.63 -3.44
C GLY A 188 28.60 4.28 -2.66
N LEU A 189 27.45 4.78 -3.12
CA LEU A 189 26.14 4.51 -2.52
C LEU A 189 25.46 3.31 -3.21
N PRO A 190 24.62 2.53 -2.50
CA PRO A 190 23.86 1.45 -3.10
C PRO A 190 22.98 1.96 -4.24
N THR A 191 23.05 1.35 -5.42
CA THR A 191 22.22 1.67 -6.57
C THR A 191 20.76 1.24 -6.36
N PHE A 192 19.83 1.90 -7.05
CA PHE A 192 18.45 1.45 -7.08
C PHE A 192 18.30 0.21 -7.93
N VAL A 193 17.42 -0.68 -7.52
CA VAL A 193 17.24 -2.00 -8.13
C VAL A 193 16.44 -1.92 -9.44
N ASN A 194 15.40 -1.08 -9.47
CA ASN A 194 14.56 -0.86 -10.65
C ASN A 194 13.95 0.56 -10.63
N PRO A 195 13.41 1.03 -11.77
CA PRO A 195 12.80 2.36 -11.88
C PRO A 195 11.64 2.61 -10.91
N ARG A 196 10.79 1.60 -10.66
CA ARG A 196 9.68 1.70 -9.70
C ARG A 196 10.16 1.96 -8.27
N ASN A 197 11.15 1.20 -7.80
CA ASN A 197 11.72 1.40 -6.46
C ASN A 197 12.44 2.75 -6.35
N ALA A 198 13.10 3.20 -7.43
CA ALA A 198 13.71 4.51 -7.49
C ALA A 198 12.67 5.63 -7.43
N ALA A 199 11.54 5.51 -8.16
CA ALA A 199 10.43 6.45 -8.09
C ALA A 199 9.81 6.49 -6.68
N ALA A 200 9.54 5.32 -6.09
CA ALA A 200 8.99 5.19 -4.73
C ALA A 200 9.89 5.86 -3.68
N GLY A 201 11.17 5.56 -3.70
CA GLY A 201 12.16 6.15 -2.80
C GLY A 201 12.34 7.65 -3.03
N SER A 202 12.07 8.14 -4.24
CA SER A 202 12.15 9.56 -4.58
C SER A 202 10.96 10.36 -4.05
N LEU A 203 9.75 9.83 -4.16
CA LEU A 203 8.54 10.48 -3.64
C LEU A 203 8.47 10.54 -2.11
N ARG A 204 9.25 9.72 -1.42
CA ARG A 204 9.29 9.66 0.05
C ARG A 204 10.54 10.30 0.64
N GLN A 205 11.20 11.22 -0.07
CA GLN A 205 12.30 12.02 0.46
C GLN A 205 11.77 13.11 1.39
N GLN A 206 12.46 13.33 2.51
CA GLN A 206 12.14 14.43 3.43
C GLN A 206 12.48 15.80 2.83
N ASP A 207 13.44 15.84 1.93
CA ASP A 207 13.86 17.03 1.21
C ASP A 207 13.33 17.00 -0.24
N PRO A 208 12.36 17.87 -0.59
CA PRO A 208 11.82 17.94 -1.95
C PRO A 208 12.88 18.28 -3.01
N ALA A 209 13.99 18.92 -2.65
CA ALA A 209 15.07 19.22 -3.59
C ALA A 209 15.72 17.93 -4.13
N ILE A 210 15.79 16.87 -3.30
CA ILE A 210 16.25 15.54 -3.75
C ILE A 210 15.27 14.95 -4.76
N THR A 211 13.97 15.06 -4.52
CA THR A 211 12.95 14.60 -5.48
C THR A 211 13.04 15.39 -6.79
N ALA A 212 13.21 16.71 -6.70
CA ALA A 212 13.36 17.59 -7.86
C ALA A 212 14.55 17.19 -8.76
N SER A 213 15.69 16.82 -8.16
CA SER A 213 16.89 16.41 -8.90
C SER A 213 16.73 15.06 -9.63
N ARG A 214 15.71 14.27 -9.29
CA ARG A 214 15.47 12.93 -9.84
C ARG A 214 14.51 12.90 -11.03
N ASN A 215 14.02 14.05 -11.47
CA ASN A 215 13.21 14.24 -12.68
C ASN A 215 12.15 13.16 -12.92
N LEU A 216 11.32 12.88 -11.90
CA LEU A 216 10.19 11.98 -12.07
C LEU A 216 9.21 12.52 -13.12
N ALA A 217 8.50 11.62 -13.78
CA ALA A 217 7.42 11.95 -14.70
C ALA A 217 6.08 11.39 -14.17
N PHE A 218 4.97 11.83 -14.77
CA PHE A 218 3.64 11.47 -14.34
C PHE A 218 2.71 11.28 -15.53
N PHE A 219 1.94 10.19 -15.55
CA PHE A 219 0.83 9.97 -16.47
C PHE A 219 -0.48 9.98 -15.71
N ALA A 220 -1.40 10.87 -16.11
CA ALA A 220 -2.76 10.88 -15.59
C ALA A 220 -3.62 9.84 -16.32
N TYR A 221 -4.50 9.12 -15.61
CA TYR A 221 -5.33 8.06 -16.19
C TYR A 221 -6.75 7.99 -15.64
N ALA A 222 -7.09 8.75 -14.61
CA ALA A 222 -8.44 8.76 -14.04
C ALA A 222 -8.74 10.05 -13.30
N ILE A 223 -10.04 10.32 -13.13
CA ILE A 223 -10.60 11.32 -12.23
C ILE A 223 -11.20 10.57 -11.03
N GLY A 224 -10.78 10.93 -9.81
CA GLY A 224 -11.21 10.26 -8.60
C GLY A 224 -12.55 10.78 -8.10
N SER A 225 -12.67 12.09 -8.00
CA SER A 225 -13.87 12.82 -7.56
C SER A 225 -13.90 14.17 -8.24
N GLU A 226 -15.07 14.65 -8.57
CA GLU A 226 -15.28 15.95 -9.21
C GLU A 226 -16.62 16.56 -8.83
N SER A 227 -16.73 17.88 -8.94
CA SER A 227 -17.97 18.63 -8.83
C SER A 227 -18.36 19.17 -10.21
N GLY A 228 -19.14 18.40 -10.99
CA GLY A 228 -19.88 18.92 -12.15
C GLY A 228 -19.20 18.80 -13.52
N ALA A 229 -18.23 17.91 -13.74
CA ALA A 229 -17.77 17.62 -15.10
C ALA A 229 -18.74 16.65 -15.80
N ASN A 230 -19.10 16.97 -17.03
CA ASN A 230 -20.02 16.17 -17.85
C ASN A 230 -19.20 15.21 -18.73
N ILE A 231 -18.65 14.13 -18.14
CA ILE A 231 -17.81 13.13 -18.80
C ILE A 231 -18.58 11.80 -18.79
N HIS A 232 -18.74 11.18 -19.95
CA HIS A 232 -19.53 9.97 -20.12
C HIS A 232 -18.74 8.73 -20.46
N THR A 233 -17.48 8.90 -20.90
CA THR A 233 -16.64 7.78 -21.30
C THR A 233 -15.20 7.92 -20.82
N GLN A 234 -14.49 6.79 -20.71
CA GLN A 234 -13.07 6.76 -20.37
C GLN A 234 -12.23 7.52 -21.40
N GLU A 235 -12.59 7.43 -22.70
CA GLU A 235 -11.91 8.17 -23.78
C GLU A 235 -12.08 9.68 -23.60
N GLU A 236 -13.31 10.16 -23.32
CA GLU A 236 -13.56 11.59 -23.02
C GLU A 236 -12.80 12.04 -21.77
N LEU A 237 -12.67 11.17 -20.76
CA LEU A 237 -11.89 11.46 -19.57
C LEU A 237 -10.42 11.68 -19.92
N LEU A 238 -9.80 10.81 -20.74
CA LEU A 238 -8.41 10.97 -21.17
C LEU A 238 -8.21 12.28 -21.94
N HIS A 239 -9.12 12.62 -22.85
CA HIS A 239 -9.08 13.91 -23.54
C HIS A 239 -9.28 15.11 -22.61
N THR A 240 -10.12 14.98 -21.58
CA THR A 240 -10.29 16.03 -20.56
C THR A 240 -9.01 16.26 -19.78
N LEU A 241 -8.29 15.19 -19.41
CA LEU A 241 -6.99 15.28 -18.76
C LEU A 241 -5.94 15.97 -19.66
N GLU A 242 -5.93 15.67 -20.97
CA GLU A 242 -5.08 16.38 -21.94
C GLU A 242 -5.43 17.87 -22.02
N ASN A 243 -6.73 18.23 -22.00
CA ASN A 243 -7.17 19.62 -22.00
C ASN A 243 -6.75 20.37 -20.72
N PHE A 244 -6.64 19.66 -19.59
CA PHE A 244 -6.05 20.18 -18.36
C PHE A 244 -4.50 20.19 -18.36
N HIS A 245 -3.88 19.93 -19.52
CA HIS A 245 -2.43 19.91 -19.71
C HIS A 245 -1.69 18.81 -18.97
N PHE A 246 -2.38 17.74 -18.56
CA PHE A 246 -1.70 16.54 -18.08
C PHE A 246 -1.07 15.75 -19.22
N SER A 247 0.04 15.09 -18.90
CA SER A 247 0.56 14.03 -19.74
C SER A 247 -0.34 12.81 -19.59
N VAL A 248 -1.01 12.41 -20.66
CA VAL A 248 -1.74 11.14 -20.79
C VAL A 248 -0.87 10.20 -21.62
N ASN A 249 -0.83 8.92 -21.27
CA ASN A 249 -0.07 7.96 -22.06
C ASN A 249 -0.66 7.90 -23.48
N PRO A 250 0.12 8.21 -24.54
CA PRO A 250 -0.42 8.31 -25.90
C PRO A 250 -0.74 6.96 -26.55
N HIS A 251 -0.40 5.86 -25.88
CA HIS A 251 -0.50 4.50 -26.41
C HIS A 251 -1.79 3.77 -25.97
N TYR A 252 -2.84 4.50 -25.56
CA TYR A 252 -4.13 3.88 -25.33
C TYR A 252 -4.86 3.58 -26.66
N ARG A 253 -5.76 2.60 -26.62
CA ARG A 253 -6.56 2.21 -27.78
C ARG A 253 -8.01 1.97 -27.38
N VAL A 254 -8.94 2.52 -28.15
CA VAL A 254 -10.36 2.20 -28.03
C VAL A 254 -10.66 0.97 -28.88
N CYS A 255 -11.12 -0.10 -28.26
CA CYS A 255 -11.41 -1.40 -28.86
C CYS A 255 -12.90 -1.69 -28.81
N LYS A 256 -13.51 -2.02 -29.95
CA LYS A 256 -14.94 -2.33 -30.04
C LYS A 256 -15.26 -3.79 -29.73
N THR A 257 -14.28 -4.66 -29.80
CA THR A 257 -14.42 -6.09 -29.58
C THR A 257 -13.32 -6.61 -28.65
N VAL A 258 -13.56 -7.74 -28.01
CA VAL A 258 -12.55 -8.41 -27.18
C VAL A 258 -11.35 -8.89 -28.02
N ASP A 259 -11.56 -9.21 -29.30
CA ASP A 259 -10.45 -9.59 -30.19
C ASP A 259 -9.51 -8.40 -30.45
N GLU A 260 -10.04 -7.18 -30.67
CA GLU A 260 -9.23 -5.97 -30.78
C GLU A 260 -8.46 -5.66 -29.47
N VAL A 261 -9.03 -6.01 -28.31
CA VAL A 261 -8.33 -5.92 -27.01
C VAL A 261 -7.14 -6.86 -26.98
N ILE A 262 -7.34 -8.13 -27.40
CA ILE A 262 -6.28 -9.14 -27.44
C ILE A 262 -5.19 -8.75 -28.46
N ASP A 263 -5.56 -8.20 -29.61
CA ASP A 263 -4.60 -7.70 -30.59
C ASP A 263 -3.75 -6.55 -30.02
N ALA A 264 -4.35 -5.64 -29.26
CA ALA A 264 -3.60 -4.56 -28.59
C ALA A 264 -2.63 -5.11 -27.54
N ILE A 265 -3.03 -6.13 -26.78
CA ILE A 265 -2.18 -6.80 -25.79
C ILE A 265 -0.99 -7.46 -26.48
N ASN A 266 -1.21 -8.25 -27.54
CA ASN A 266 -0.16 -8.93 -28.28
C ASN A 266 0.82 -7.94 -28.91
N TYR A 267 0.32 -6.84 -29.49
CA TYR A 267 1.16 -5.78 -30.04
C TYR A 267 2.11 -5.20 -28.99
N TRP A 268 1.61 -4.88 -27.79
CA TRP A 268 2.42 -4.27 -26.75
C TRP A 268 3.30 -5.28 -26.01
N ASP A 269 2.98 -6.56 -25.98
CA ASP A 269 3.88 -7.59 -25.46
C ASP A 269 5.23 -7.59 -26.21
N GLU A 270 5.19 -7.39 -27.53
CA GLU A 270 6.39 -7.29 -28.35
C GLU A 270 7.07 -5.91 -28.25
N LYS A 271 6.29 -4.82 -28.19
CA LYS A 271 6.78 -3.45 -28.35
C LYS A 271 7.11 -2.72 -27.04
N ARG A 272 6.65 -3.18 -25.90
CA ARG A 272 6.86 -2.52 -24.59
C ARG A 272 8.32 -2.27 -24.24
N HIS A 273 9.24 -3.10 -24.73
CA HIS A 273 10.68 -2.97 -24.48
C HIS A 273 11.33 -1.78 -25.20
N GLU A 274 10.63 -1.19 -26.19
CA GLU A 274 11.08 0.00 -26.91
C GLU A 274 10.68 1.31 -26.19
N LEU A 275 9.85 1.21 -25.13
CA LEU A 275 9.39 2.37 -24.37
C LEU A 275 10.49 2.94 -23.45
N PRO A 276 10.52 4.26 -23.22
CA PRO A 276 11.48 4.88 -22.32
C PRO A 276 11.13 4.74 -20.83
N TYR A 277 10.17 3.89 -20.47
CA TYR A 277 9.69 3.59 -19.12
C TYR A 277 9.19 2.15 -19.04
N ASP A 278 9.14 1.61 -17.81
CA ASP A 278 8.65 0.25 -17.59
C ASP A 278 7.12 0.16 -17.58
N THR A 279 6.62 -0.97 -18.10
CA THR A 279 5.21 -1.36 -18.03
C THR A 279 5.11 -2.82 -17.60
N ASP A 280 4.16 -3.13 -16.72
CA ASP A 280 3.95 -4.48 -16.18
C ASP A 280 2.70 -5.16 -16.76
N GLY A 281 2.05 -4.55 -17.75
CA GLY A 281 0.85 -5.08 -18.37
C GLY A 281 0.05 -4.04 -19.16
N MET A 282 -1.22 -4.37 -19.33
CA MET A 282 -2.24 -3.49 -19.93
C MET A 282 -3.43 -3.36 -18.97
N VAL A 283 -4.08 -2.22 -18.94
CA VAL A 283 -5.33 -2.03 -18.22
C VAL A 283 -6.48 -1.98 -19.22
N ILE A 284 -7.46 -2.85 -19.04
CA ILE A 284 -8.66 -2.95 -19.87
C ILE A 284 -9.81 -2.35 -19.06
N LYS A 285 -10.47 -1.33 -19.59
CA LYS A 285 -11.57 -0.63 -18.94
C LYS A 285 -12.80 -0.62 -19.85
N VAL A 286 -13.99 -0.84 -19.32
CA VAL A 286 -15.24 -0.54 -20.03
C VAL A 286 -15.27 0.95 -20.32
N ASN A 287 -15.56 1.35 -21.57
CA ASN A 287 -15.45 2.75 -21.97
C ASN A 287 -16.62 3.62 -21.46
N ASP A 288 -17.83 3.10 -21.45
CA ASP A 288 -19.05 3.82 -21.06
C ASP A 288 -19.20 3.90 -19.53
N PHE A 289 -19.38 5.09 -18.97
CA PHE A 289 -19.45 5.28 -17.52
C PHE A 289 -20.77 4.81 -16.91
N ASP A 290 -21.87 4.83 -17.65
CA ASP A 290 -23.14 4.26 -17.19
C ASP A 290 -22.98 2.74 -17.02
N ASP A 291 -22.29 2.08 -17.95
CA ASP A 291 -21.95 0.65 -17.86
C ASP A 291 -21.00 0.39 -16.68
N GLN A 292 -20.01 1.25 -16.43
CA GLN A 292 -19.11 1.14 -15.26
C GLN A 292 -19.89 1.26 -13.93
N GLU A 293 -20.82 2.21 -13.85
CA GLU A 293 -21.65 2.41 -12.66
C GLU A 293 -22.55 1.21 -12.41
N MET A 294 -23.18 0.67 -13.47
CA MET A 294 -24.03 -0.53 -13.39
C MET A 294 -23.26 -1.76 -12.91
N LEU A 295 -22.04 -1.97 -13.38
CA LEU A 295 -21.16 -3.06 -12.97
C LEU A 295 -20.66 -2.89 -11.52
N GLY A 296 -20.37 -1.65 -11.13
CA GLY A 296 -19.90 -1.31 -9.80
C GLY A 296 -18.53 -1.91 -9.45
N SER A 297 -18.29 -2.12 -8.16
CA SER A 297 -17.04 -2.66 -7.64
C SER A 297 -17.27 -3.66 -6.51
N THR A 298 -16.28 -4.51 -6.28
CA THR A 298 -16.15 -5.31 -5.06
C THR A 298 -15.54 -4.44 -3.94
N ALA A 299 -15.32 -5.01 -2.77
CA ALA A 299 -14.59 -4.31 -1.71
C ALA A 299 -13.14 -3.97 -2.08
N LYS A 300 -12.58 -4.63 -3.10
CA LYS A 300 -11.16 -4.56 -3.47
C LYS A 300 -10.93 -4.02 -4.88
N ASP A 301 -11.72 -4.46 -5.85
CA ASP A 301 -11.47 -4.22 -7.27
C ASP A 301 -12.75 -3.73 -7.99
N PRO A 302 -12.66 -2.85 -9.01
CA PRO A 302 -13.75 -2.51 -9.89
C PRO A 302 -14.11 -3.72 -10.77
N LYS A 303 -15.40 -3.92 -11.04
CA LYS A 303 -15.86 -5.01 -11.92
C LYS A 303 -15.75 -4.66 -13.41
N TRP A 304 -15.66 -3.38 -13.72
CA TRP A 304 -15.61 -2.82 -15.07
C TRP A 304 -14.19 -2.69 -15.62
N ALA A 305 -13.16 -3.02 -14.81
CA ALA A 305 -11.77 -2.98 -15.26
C ALA A 305 -11.00 -4.21 -14.78
N THR A 306 -9.97 -4.56 -15.55
CA THR A 306 -9.00 -5.61 -15.18
C THR A 306 -7.62 -5.27 -15.73
N ALA A 307 -6.58 -5.78 -15.09
CA ALA A 307 -5.19 -5.64 -15.55
C ALA A 307 -4.75 -6.95 -16.20
N TYR A 308 -4.43 -6.90 -17.49
CA TYR A 308 -3.68 -7.99 -18.14
C TYR A 308 -2.22 -7.85 -17.77
N LYS A 309 -1.65 -8.87 -17.18
CA LYS A 309 -0.21 -8.94 -16.88
C LYS A 309 0.49 -9.87 -17.86
N TYR A 310 1.60 -9.39 -18.39
CA TYR A 310 2.42 -10.23 -19.26
C TYR A 310 2.96 -11.45 -18.53
N PRO A 311 3.20 -12.57 -19.22
CA PRO A 311 3.86 -13.71 -18.60
C PRO A 311 5.18 -13.24 -17.96
N PRO A 312 5.48 -13.71 -16.74
CA PRO A 312 6.73 -13.36 -16.09
C PRO A 312 7.91 -13.87 -16.91
N GLU A 313 9.00 -13.11 -16.91
CA GLU A 313 10.26 -13.52 -17.52
C GLU A 313 10.78 -14.79 -16.85
N GLU A 314 11.04 -15.84 -17.64
CA GLU A 314 11.63 -17.08 -17.20
C GLU A 314 13.13 -17.11 -17.53
N VAL A 315 13.95 -17.37 -16.52
CA VAL A 315 15.41 -17.41 -16.70
C VAL A 315 15.97 -18.66 -16.08
N GLU A 316 16.97 -19.23 -16.76
CA GLU A 316 17.70 -20.40 -16.29
C GLU A 316 18.80 -20.00 -15.30
N THR A 317 18.94 -20.80 -14.22
CA THR A 317 20.03 -20.69 -13.26
C THR A 317 20.35 -22.05 -12.64
N ILE A 318 21.34 -22.12 -11.73
CA ILE A 318 21.78 -23.35 -11.06
C ILE A 318 21.52 -23.24 -9.56
N VAL A 319 20.94 -24.28 -8.96
CA VAL A 319 20.81 -24.42 -7.50
C VAL A 319 22.15 -24.84 -6.92
N LYS A 320 22.88 -23.91 -6.30
CA LYS A 320 24.22 -24.17 -5.74
C LYS A 320 24.16 -24.90 -4.42
N ASP A 321 23.17 -24.58 -3.59
CA ASP A 321 22.95 -25.14 -2.27
C ASP A 321 21.49 -24.94 -1.84
N ILE A 322 21.07 -25.66 -0.79
CA ILE A 322 19.76 -25.46 -0.16
C ILE A 322 19.99 -25.28 1.34
N THR A 323 19.66 -24.08 1.83
CA THR A 323 19.77 -23.71 3.24
C THR A 323 18.42 -23.79 3.94
N ILE A 324 18.44 -23.97 5.26
CA ILE A 324 17.21 -24.04 6.08
C ILE A 324 17.14 -22.83 7.00
N ASN A 325 16.07 -22.07 6.86
CA ASN A 325 15.71 -20.98 7.79
C ASN A 325 14.64 -21.48 8.77
N VAL A 326 14.77 -21.09 10.04
CA VAL A 326 13.80 -21.42 11.09
C VAL A 326 12.95 -20.19 11.36
N GLY A 327 11.68 -20.25 10.99
CA GLY A 327 10.76 -19.14 11.16
C GLY A 327 10.20 -19.03 12.59
N ARG A 328 9.46 -17.97 12.85
CA ARG A 328 8.85 -17.62 14.14
C ARG A 328 8.05 -18.75 14.79
N THR A 329 7.35 -19.56 14.01
CA THR A 329 6.55 -20.71 14.49
C THR A 329 7.33 -22.02 14.48
N GLY A 330 8.65 -21.97 14.38
CA GLY A 330 9.53 -23.12 14.31
C GLY A 330 9.58 -23.82 12.95
N VAL A 331 8.89 -23.34 11.92
CA VAL A 331 8.89 -23.93 10.58
C VAL A 331 10.28 -23.88 9.99
N LEU A 332 10.76 -25.03 9.52
CA LEU A 332 11.98 -25.16 8.75
C LEU A 332 11.66 -24.90 7.28
N THR A 333 12.05 -23.72 6.80
CA THR A 333 11.77 -23.27 5.43
C THR A 333 13.04 -23.43 4.58
N PRO A 334 13.02 -24.28 3.53
CA PRO A 334 14.13 -24.43 2.62
C PRO A 334 14.22 -23.24 1.65
N THR A 335 15.43 -22.74 1.46
CA THR A 335 15.77 -21.67 0.51
C THR A 335 16.88 -22.17 -0.41
N GLY A 336 16.66 -22.11 -1.72
CA GLY A 336 17.69 -22.42 -2.71
C GLY A 336 18.64 -21.24 -2.89
N GLU A 337 19.92 -21.47 -2.69
CA GLU A 337 20.99 -20.55 -3.07
C GLU A 337 21.32 -20.77 -4.55
N LEU A 338 21.18 -19.72 -5.36
CA LEU A 338 21.30 -19.79 -6.82
C LEU A 338 22.64 -19.23 -7.31
N GLU A 339 23.08 -19.68 -8.48
CA GLU A 339 23.99 -18.86 -9.28
C GLU A 339 23.29 -17.54 -9.59
N PRO A 340 23.89 -16.37 -9.27
CA PRO A 340 23.22 -15.08 -9.48
C PRO A 340 22.83 -14.88 -10.93
N VAL A 341 21.56 -14.56 -11.17
CA VAL A 341 21.01 -14.32 -12.49
C VAL A 341 20.10 -13.09 -12.49
N PHE A 342 20.11 -12.35 -13.58
CA PHE A 342 19.27 -11.16 -13.72
C PHE A 342 17.88 -11.56 -14.23
N VAL A 343 16.83 -11.20 -13.47
CA VAL A 343 15.44 -11.53 -13.79
C VAL A 343 14.58 -10.31 -13.47
N SER A 344 13.77 -9.85 -14.43
CA SER A 344 12.83 -8.75 -14.26
C SER A 344 13.43 -7.58 -13.46
N GLY A 345 14.54 -7.04 -13.97
CA GLY A 345 15.18 -5.84 -13.42
C GLY A 345 16.03 -6.03 -12.16
N THR A 346 16.21 -7.24 -11.62
CA THR A 346 17.03 -7.46 -10.41
C THR A 346 17.89 -8.70 -10.48
N ASN A 347 19.03 -8.69 -9.75
CA ASN A 347 19.83 -9.89 -9.55
C ASN A 347 19.19 -10.79 -8.49
N VAL A 348 18.89 -12.02 -8.88
CA VAL A 348 18.33 -13.06 -8.01
C VAL A 348 19.42 -14.07 -7.68
N SER A 349 19.70 -14.25 -6.39
CA SER A 349 20.66 -15.23 -5.87
C SER A 349 20.01 -16.24 -4.91
N ARG A 350 18.73 -16.06 -4.59
CA ARG A 350 17.96 -16.93 -3.69
C ARG A 350 16.56 -17.14 -4.19
N VAL A 351 16.02 -18.34 -3.92
CA VAL A 351 14.66 -18.73 -4.30
C VAL A 351 13.98 -19.46 -3.15
N THR A 352 12.69 -19.20 -2.93
CA THR A 352 11.94 -19.98 -1.96
C THR A 352 11.66 -21.38 -2.51
N LEU A 353 11.82 -22.40 -1.66
CA LEU A 353 11.48 -23.80 -1.98
C LEU A 353 10.30 -24.29 -1.12
N HIS A 354 9.59 -23.39 -0.46
CA HIS A 354 8.38 -23.55 0.32
C HIS A 354 8.48 -24.65 1.41
N ASN A 355 8.55 -25.91 1.04
CA ASN A 355 8.58 -27.07 1.96
C ASN A 355 9.16 -28.31 1.27
N GLN A 356 9.25 -29.45 2.02
CA GLN A 356 9.76 -30.71 1.48
C GLN A 356 8.91 -31.28 0.34
N ASP A 357 7.58 -31.10 0.40
CA ASP A 357 6.68 -31.65 -0.61
C ASP A 357 6.94 -30.97 -1.97
N PHE A 358 7.13 -29.65 -1.98
CA PHE A 358 7.49 -28.88 -3.18
C PHE A 358 8.82 -29.33 -3.79
N ILE A 359 9.85 -29.55 -2.95
CA ILE A 359 11.15 -30.05 -3.41
C ILE A 359 11.00 -31.45 -4.03
N THR A 360 10.21 -32.31 -3.41
CA THR A 360 9.98 -33.68 -3.86
C THR A 360 9.16 -33.74 -5.14
N GLU A 361 8.08 -32.96 -5.22
CA GLU A 361 7.18 -32.88 -6.39
C GLU A 361 7.94 -32.40 -7.64
N LYS A 362 8.77 -31.37 -7.49
CA LYS A 362 9.58 -30.84 -8.59
C LYS A 362 10.90 -31.57 -8.79
N ASP A 363 11.25 -32.54 -7.93
CA ASP A 363 12.54 -33.28 -7.91
C ASP A 363 13.75 -32.32 -7.95
N ILE A 364 13.73 -31.27 -7.09
CA ILE A 364 14.79 -30.26 -7.03
C ILE A 364 15.99 -30.85 -6.27
N ARG A 365 17.18 -30.79 -6.87
CA ARG A 365 18.43 -31.24 -6.28
C ARG A 365 19.48 -30.12 -6.28
N ILE A 366 20.41 -30.19 -5.34
CA ILE A 366 21.60 -29.35 -5.37
C ILE A 366 22.42 -29.68 -6.61
N GLY A 367 22.78 -28.68 -7.40
CA GLY A 367 23.43 -28.81 -8.70
C GLY A 367 22.50 -28.76 -9.90
N ASP A 368 21.18 -28.79 -9.71
CA ASP A 368 20.22 -28.73 -10.81
C ASP A 368 20.22 -27.38 -11.54
N HIS A 369 20.09 -27.47 -12.85
CA HIS A 369 19.64 -26.37 -13.67
C HIS A 369 18.12 -26.22 -13.52
N VAL A 370 17.66 -25.01 -13.19
CA VAL A 370 16.25 -24.70 -12.96
C VAL A 370 15.82 -23.47 -13.77
N LEU A 371 14.57 -23.46 -14.20
CA LEU A 371 13.92 -22.24 -14.66
C LEU A 371 13.26 -21.57 -13.47
N ILE A 372 13.52 -20.28 -13.31
CA ILE A 372 12.92 -19.44 -12.28
C ILE A 372 12.19 -18.28 -12.90
N HIS A 373 11.19 -17.78 -12.18
CA HIS A 373 10.54 -16.50 -12.44
C HIS A 373 10.34 -15.75 -11.12
N LYS A 374 9.82 -14.52 -11.21
CA LYS A 374 9.32 -13.81 -10.03
C LYS A 374 7.80 -13.94 -9.95
N ALA A 375 7.31 -14.74 -9.00
CA ALA A 375 5.88 -14.80 -8.70
C ALA A 375 5.39 -13.41 -8.24
N ALA A 376 4.27 -12.94 -8.83
CA ALA A 376 3.72 -11.59 -8.61
C ALA A 376 4.78 -10.48 -8.81
N GLU A 377 5.77 -10.69 -9.70
CA GLU A 377 6.87 -9.76 -10.03
C GLU A 377 7.85 -9.46 -8.90
N ILE A 378 7.71 -10.11 -7.74
CA ILE A 378 8.50 -9.82 -6.54
C ILE A 378 9.28 -11.04 -6.06
N ILE A 379 8.61 -12.19 -5.88
CA ILE A 379 9.17 -13.35 -5.16
C ILE A 379 9.74 -14.35 -6.16
N PRO A 380 11.07 -14.64 -6.13
CA PRO A 380 11.66 -15.68 -6.97
C PRO A 380 11.11 -17.06 -6.61
N GLU A 381 10.70 -17.83 -7.62
CA GLU A 381 10.17 -19.18 -7.48
C GLU A 381 10.69 -20.09 -8.58
N VAL A 382 10.92 -21.39 -8.25
CA VAL A 382 11.31 -22.41 -9.23
C VAL A 382 10.07 -22.88 -9.99
N ILE A 383 10.07 -22.67 -11.31
CA ILE A 383 9.02 -23.17 -12.21
C ILE A 383 9.18 -24.66 -12.40
N ARG A 384 10.37 -25.08 -12.86
CA ARG A 384 10.71 -26.49 -13.09
C ARG A 384 12.21 -26.70 -13.11
N VAL A 385 12.61 -27.93 -12.89
CA VAL A 385 13.97 -28.44 -13.12
C VAL A 385 14.16 -28.72 -14.61
N LEU A 386 15.40 -28.68 -15.08
CA LEU A 386 15.84 -29.11 -16.41
C LEU A 386 16.57 -30.45 -16.34
N PRO A 387 15.86 -31.60 -16.26
CA PRO A 387 16.48 -32.91 -16.06
C PRO A 387 17.44 -33.31 -17.20
N GLU A 388 17.18 -32.78 -18.40
CA GLU A 388 18.02 -32.98 -19.59
C GLU A 388 19.42 -32.39 -19.45
N LYS A 389 19.63 -31.50 -18.48
CA LYS A 389 20.94 -30.89 -18.17
C LYS A 389 21.69 -31.57 -17.02
N ARG A 390 21.08 -32.56 -16.38
CA ARG A 390 21.73 -33.30 -15.28
C ARG A 390 22.93 -34.09 -15.77
N THR A 391 24.00 -34.00 -14.98
CA THR A 391 25.27 -34.70 -15.23
C THR A 391 25.43 -35.98 -14.42
N GLY A 392 24.55 -36.20 -13.43
CA GLY A 392 24.62 -37.30 -12.47
C GLY A 392 25.37 -36.96 -11.18
N SER A 393 25.80 -35.70 -11.03
CA SER A 393 26.43 -35.17 -9.81
C SER A 393 25.47 -34.45 -8.88
N GLU A 394 24.22 -34.33 -9.28
CA GLU A 394 23.18 -33.61 -8.54
C GLU A 394 22.77 -34.38 -7.28
N VAL A 395 22.75 -33.67 -6.14
CA VAL A 395 22.51 -34.29 -4.84
C VAL A 395 21.06 -34.05 -4.39
N PRO A 396 20.27 -35.13 -4.16
CA PRO A 396 18.93 -34.99 -3.59
C PRO A 396 18.99 -34.32 -2.21
N PHE A 397 17.99 -33.45 -1.93
CA PHE A 397 17.90 -32.73 -0.67
C PHE A 397 16.71 -33.21 0.16
N THR A 398 16.93 -33.38 1.46
CA THR A 398 15.87 -33.66 2.43
C THR A 398 16.05 -32.74 3.65
N ILE A 399 14.97 -32.14 4.11
CA ILE A 399 14.99 -31.30 5.32
C ILE A 399 15.42 -32.16 6.50
N PRO A 400 16.43 -31.74 7.30
CA PRO A 400 16.93 -32.51 8.42
C PRO A 400 15.87 -32.83 9.47
N ASN A 401 15.99 -34.00 10.12
CA ASN A 401 15.11 -34.40 11.25
C ASN A 401 15.43 -33.67 12.55
N HIS A 402 16.41 -32.78 12.54
CA HIS A 402 16.81 -31.94 13.66
C HIS A 402 16.94 -30.49 13.21
N CYS A 403 16.60 -29.59 14.12
CA CYS A 403 16.72 -28.15 13.89
C CYS A 403 18.21 -27.77 13.69
N PRO A 404 18.55 -27.04 12.63
CA PRO A 404 19.95 -26.67 12.36
C PRO A 404 20.51 -25.67 13.38
N VAL A 405 19.66 -25.00 14.19
CA VAL A 405 20.09 -23.99 15.16
C VAL A 405 20.24 -24.58 16.56
N CYS A 406 19.24 -25.32 17.07
CA CYS A 406 19.24 -25.82 18.46
C CYS A 406 19.40 -27.33 18.57
N ASN A 407 19.52 -28.04 17.46
CA ASN A 407 19.66 -29.50 17.36
C ASN A 407 18.52 -30.34 18.02
N SER A 408 17.41 -29.70 18.38
CA SER A 408 16.20 -30.40 18.85
C SER A 408 15.50 -31.12 17.71
N PRO A 409 14.70 -32.16 17.97
CA PRO A 409 13.95 -32.84 16.91
C PRO A 409 13.10 -31.89 16.09
N ALA A 410 13.06 -32.12 14.79
CA ALA A 410 12.18 -31.41 13.87
C ALA A 410 11.16 -32.42 13.33
N VAL A 411 9.86 -32.10 13.53
CA VAL A 411 8.77 -33.03 13.23
C VAL A 411 7.73 -32.41 12.31
N ARG A 412 7.10 -33.27 11.50
CA ARG A 412 5.91 -32.92 10.72
C ARG A 412 4.67 -33.34 11.51
N ARG A 413 3.73 -32.43 11.72
CA ARG A 413 2.46 -32.77 12.35
C ARG A 413 1.51 -33.39 11.30
N ASP A 414 0.61 -34.26 11.76
CA ASP A 414 -0.38 -34.88 10.89
C ASP A 414 -1.25 -33.82 10.19
N GLY A 415 -1.35 -33.93 8.87
CA GLY A 415 -2.10 -32.99 8.05
C GLY A 415 -1.39 -31.66 7.71
N GLU A 416 -0.17 -31.44 8.20
CA GLU A 416 0.62 -30.23 7.86
C GLU A 416 1.75 -30.58 6.86
N ALA A 417 2.01 -29.69 5.88
CA ALA A 417 3.17 -29.79 4.99
C ALA A 417 4.46 -29.31 5.67
N ALA A 418 4.35 -28.54 6.75
CA ALA A 418 5.47 -27.90 7.42
C ALA A 418 6.16 -28.83 8.42
N ILE A 419 7.50 -28.89 8.35
CA ILE A 419 8.36 -29.52 9.37
C ILE A 419 8.76 -28.43 10.37
N ARG A 420 8.67 -28.72 11.68
CA ARG A 420 8.89 -27.73 12.75
C ARG A 420 9.86 -28.21 13.79
N CYS A 421 10.71 -27.29 14.26
CA CYS A 421 11.48 -27.47 15.48
C CYS A 421 10.52 -27.67 16.68
N THR A 422 10.77 -28.68 17.50
CA THR A 422 9.96 -28.98 18.71
C THR A 422 10.34 -28.14 19.92
N ASN A 423 11.51 -27.49 19.88
CA ASN A 423 11.96 -26.62 20.96
C ASN A 423 11.31 -25.24 20.86
N LYS A 424 10.36 -24.93 21.74
CA LYS A 424 9.70 -23.62 21.81
C LYS A 424 10.68 -22.47 22.14
N HIS A 425 11.82 -22.78 22.77
CA HIS A 425 12.90 -21.85 23.13
C HIS A 425 14.10 -21.95 22.22
N CYS A 426 13.88 -22.27 20.97
CA CYS A 426 14.94 -22.25 19.96
C CYS A 426 15.41 -20.81 19.74
N PRO A 427 16.72 -20.51 19.80
CA PRO A 427 17.24 -19.14 19.61
C PRO A 427 16.78 -18.50 18.30
N ALA A 428 16.57 -19.29 17.25
CA ALA A 428 16.03 -18.78 15.99
C ALA A 428 14.55 -18.36 16.12
N ILE A 429 13.75 -19.12 16.88
CA ILE A 429 12.34 -18.77 17.13
C ILE A 429 12.26 -17.49 17.95
N GLU A 430 13.05 -17.38 19.01
CA GLU A 430 13.09 -16.18 19.87
C GLU A 430 13.52 -14.95 19.08
N LYS A 431 14.56 -15.05 18.25
CA LYS A 431 14.96 -13.96 17.36
C LYS A 431 13.81 -13.51 16.44
N GLU A 432 13.14 -14.44 15.78
CA GLU A 432 12.04 -14.14 14.87
C GLU A 432 10.80 -13.59 15.60
N GLN A 433 10.58 -13.98 16.86
CA GLN A 433 9.53 -13.40 17.70
C GLN A 433 9.81 -11.93 18.03
N ILE A 434 11.06 -11.57 18.33
CA ILE A 434 11.46 -10.18 18.57
C ILE A 434 11.29 -9.35 17.31
N ILE A 435 11.72 -9.86 16.15
CA ILE A 435 11.56 -9.20 14.85
C ILE A 435 10.07 -8.96 14.54
N HIS A 436 9.23 -9.96 14.77
CA HIS A 436 7.80 -9.84 14.59
C HIS A 436 7.17 -8.82 15.54
N PHE A 437 7.53 -8.84 16.82
CA PHE A 437 7.04 -7.90 17.81
C PHE A 437 7.37 -6.46 17.44
N ALA A 438 8.57 -6.22 16.90
CA ALA A 438 9.00 -4.90 16.45
C ALA A 438 8.37 -4.45 15.12
N SER A 439 7.74 -5.36 14.36
CA SER A 439 7.23 -5.09 13.01
C SER A 439 6.16 -4.00 12.96
N ARG A 440 5.94 -3.44 11.75
CA ARG A 440 5.01 -2.33 11.49
C ARG A 440 3.58 -2.61 11.96
N ASP A 441 3.10 -3.84 11.75
CA ASP A 441 1.73 -4.23 12.10
C ASP A 441 1.57 -4.62 13.58
N ALA A 442 2.69 -4.84 14.29
CA ALA A 442 2.75 -5.04 15.73
C ALA A 442 3.10 -3.73 16.45
N MET A 443 4.18 -3.69 17.19
CA MET A 443 4.56 -2.52 18.00
C MET A 443 5.17 -1.38 17.20
N ASN A 444 5.49 -1.58 15.92
CA ASN A 444 6.03 -0.59 14.98
C ASN A 444 7.21 0.20 15.57
N ILE A 445 8.28 -0.52 15.92
CA ILE A 445 9.49 0.08 16.47
C ILE A 445 10.43 0.42 15.34
N ASP A 446 10.42 1.67 14.92
CA ASP A 446 11.27 2.17 13.84
C ASP A 446 12.76 2.02 14.18
N GLY A 447 13.55 1.58 13.21
CA GLY A 447 14.98 1.34 13.37
C GLY A 447 15.34 -0.02 13.98
N LEU A 448 14.37 -0.82 14.46
CA LEU A 448 14.62 -2.16 14.99
C LEU A 448 14.40 -3.23 13.92
N GLY A 449 15.23 -3.23 12.88
CA GLY A 449 15.20 -4.25 11.83
C GLY A 449 15.94 -5.54 12.22
N PRO A 450 15.82 -6.62 11.37
CA PRO A 450 16.43 -7.93 11.65
C PRO A 450 17.92 -7.88 12.02
N SER A 451 18.71 -7.04 11.34
CA SER A 451 20.15 -6.92 11.60
C SER A 451 20.45 -6.31 12.97
N ILE A 452 19.63 -5.33 13.41
CA ILE A 452 19.80 -4.70 14.72
C ILE A 452 19.38 -5.68 15.82
N VAL A 453 18.28 -6.41 15.64
CA VAL A 453 17.85 -7.48 16.57
C VAL A 453 18.93 -8.53 16.71
N GLU A 454 19.53 -8.98 15.60
CA GLU A 454 20.61 -9.97 15.61
C GLU A 454 21.84 -9.46 16.37
N ASN A 455 22.24 -8.21 16.16
CA ASN A 455 23.35 -7.60 16.89
C ASN A 455 23.05 -7.50 18.39
N LEU A 456 21.84 -7.04 18.77
CA LEU A 456 21.43 -6.95 20.18
C LEU A 456 21.46 -8.31 20.88
N ILE A 457 21.05 -9.38 20.21
CA ILE A 457 21.11 -10.76 20.73
C ILE A 457 22.57 -11.23 20.87
N ASN A 458 23.40 -10.99 19.85
CA ASN A 458 24.81 -11.38 19.85
C ASN A 458 25.61 -10.70 20.96
N GLU A 459 25.33 -9.41 21.21
CA GLU A 459 25.89 -8.63 22.31
C GLU A 459 25.27 -8.94 23.68
N LYS A 460 24.27 -9.86 23.71
CA LYS A 460 23.54 -10.29 24.92
C LYS A 460 22.82 -9.12 25.62
N LEU A 461 22.40 -8.13 24.87
CA LEU A 461 21.63 -6.99 25.38
C LEU A 461 20.14 -7.32 25.49
N ILE A 462 19.65 -8.26 24.68
CA ILE A 462 18.28 -8.76 24.73
C ILE A 462 18.26 -10.29 24.56
N ALA A 463 17.31 -10.95 25.23
CA ALA A 463 16.96 -12.34 25.05
C ALA A 463 15.49 -12.52 24.62
N ASN A 464 14.61 -11.59 24.97
CA ASN A 464 13.19 -11.62 24.64
C ASN A 464 12.65 -10.20 24.41
N VAL A 465 11.36 -10.08 24.12
CA VAL A 465 10.70 -8.80 23.79
C VAL A 465 10.63 -7.83 24.98
N VAL A 466 10.66 -8.31 26.21
CA VAL A 466 10.63 -7.45 27.42
C VAL A 466 11.91 -6.64 27.55
N ASP A 467 13.05 -7.27 27.21
CA ASP A 467 14.37 -6.64 27.33
C ASP A 467 14.51 -5.40 26.44
N LEU A 468 13.74 -5.31 25.35
CA LEU A 468 13.71 -4.11 24.49
C LEU A 468 13.40 -2.85 25.28
N TYR A 469 12.51 -2.93 26.27
CA TYR A 469 12.06 -1.79 27.07
C TYR A 469 13.02 -1.40 28.19
N HIS A 470 14.09 -2.17 28.37
CA HIS A 470 15.19 -1.89 29.30
C HIS A 470 16.47 -1.37 28.59
N LEU A 471 16.46 -1.29 27.27
CA LEU A 471 17.59 -0.74 26.51
C LEU A 471 17.77 0.75 26.78
N THR A 472 19.04 1.16 26.91
CA THR A 472 19.43 2.57 27.07
C THR A 472 20.23 3.04 25.85
N THR A 473 20.30 4.35 25.65
CA THR A 473 21.14 4.93 24.59
C THR A 473 22.60 4.45 24.70
N GLU A 474 23.12 4.38 25.94
CA GLU A 474 24.51 3.96 26.19
C GLU A 474 24.75 2.52 25.80
N SER A 475 23.81 1.59 26.11
CA SER A 475 23.94 0.18 25.74
C SER A 475 23.93 -0.03 24.22
N ILE A 476 23.09 0.72 23.52
CA ILE A 476 22.99 0.65 22.05
C ILE A 476 24.20 1.30 21.38
N MET A 477 24.70 2.41 21.91
CA MET A 477 25.91 3.06 21.38
C MET A 477 27.17 2.20 21.52
N ALA A 478 27.20 1.26 22.45
CA ALA A 478 28.31 0.33 22.60
C ALA A 478 28.42 -0.69 21.46
N MET A 479 27.38 -0.82 20.64
CA MET A 479 27.35 -1.72 19.49
C MET A 479 28.11 -1.12 18.30
N ASP A 480 28.71 -1.97 17.48
CA ASP A 480 29.39 -1.58 16.25
C ASP A 480 28.43 -0.83 15.30
N ARG A 481 28.90 0.28 14.73
CA ARG A 481 28.20 1.12 13.75
C ARG A 481 26.91 1.80 14.26
N MET A 482 26.72 1.89 15.58
CA MET A 482 25.59 2.61 16.17
C MET A 482 26.04 3.98 16.71
N GLY A 483 25.73 5.04 15.97
CA GLY A 483 25.98 6.42 16.41
C GLY A 483 24.92 6.91 17.41
N LYS A 484 25.24 7.95 18.19
CA LYS A 484 24.36 8.53 19.22
C LYS A 484 22.95 8.84 18.68
N LYS A 485 22.85 9.51 17.52
CA LYS A 485 21.55 9.88 16.92
C LYS A 485 20.67 8.65 16.61
N SER A 486 21.28 7.57 16.10
CA SER A 486 20.56 6.32 15.79
C SER A 486 20.13 5.61 17.07
N ALA A 487 20.97 5.60 18.10
CA ALA A 487 20.65 5.03 19.42
C ALA A 487 19.50 5.81 20.08
N ASP A 488 19.59 7.15 20.13
CA ASP A 488 18.53 8.01 20.69
C ASP A 488 17.19 7.81 19.96
N ASN A 489 17.19 7.72 18.62
CA ASN A 489 16.00 7.47 17.83
C ASN A 489 15.39 6.10 18.12
N LEU A 490 16.22 5.06 18.26
CA LEU A 490 15.74 3.70 18.56
C LEU A 490 15.12 3.63 19.97
N VAL A 491 15.78 4.20 21.00
CA VAL A 491 15.24 4.27 22.35
C VAL A 491 13.91 5.03 22.38
N LYS A 492 13.82 6.14 21.65
CA LYS A 492 12.57 6.89 21.50
C LYS A 492 11.48 6.05 20.84
N ALA A 493 11.77 5.36 19.72
CA ALA A 493 10.81 4.50 19.03
C ALA A 493 10.29 3.36 19.92
N ILE A 494 11.18 2.77 20.73
CA ILE A 494 10.80 1.77 21.75
C ILE A 494 9.86 2.40 22.81
N ALA A 495 10.17 3.58 23.32
CA ALA A 495 9.33 4.27 24.29
C ALA A 495 7.95 4.63 23.70
N ASP A 496 7.91 5.16 22.48
CA ASP A 496 6.68 5.53 21.77
C ASP A 496 5.78 4.31 21.49
N SER A 497 6.38 3.11 21.32
CA SER A 497 5.63 1.88 21.07
C SER A 497 4.74 1.45 22.25
N LYS A 498 5.05 1.86 23.49
CA LYS A 498 4.27 1.51 24.69
C LYS A 498 2.79 1.92 24.60
N SER A 499 2.47 2.95 23.84
CA SER A 499 1.11 3.49 23.69
C SER A 499 0.27 2.83 22.58
N ARG A 500 0.76 1.79 21.90
CA ARG A 500 0.12 1.22 20.70
C ARG A 500 -1.23 0.54 20.95
N GLY A 501 -1.47 -0.02 22.13
CA GLY A 501 -2.73 -0.65 22.51
C GLY A 501 -2.73 -2.18 22.46
N LEU A 502 -3.76 -2.75 23.07
CA LEU A 502 -3.89 -4.19 23.31
C LEU A 502 -3.89 -5.03 22.02
N ASP A 503 -4.55 -4.59 20.98
CA ASP A 503 -4.63 -5.27 19.68
C ASP A 503 -3.25 -5.49 19.07
N ARG A 504 -2.39 -4.47 19.13
CA ARG A 504 -1.02 -4.51 18.65
C ARG A 504 -0.14 -5.42 19.50
N VAL A 505 -0.32 -5.38 20.82
CA VAL A 505 0.38 -6.29 21.73
C VAL A 505 -0.01 -7.74 21.45
N LEU A 506 -1.30 -8.06 21.35
CA LEU A 506 -1.79 -9.42 21.07
C LEU A 506 -1.25 -9.96 19.73
N PHE A 507 -1.23 -9.13 18.70
CA PHE A 507 -0.61 -9.49 17.42
C PHE A 507 0.91 -9.68 17.57
N GLY A 508 1.59 -8.77 18.28
CA GLY A 508 3.03 -8.80 18.53
C GLY A 508 3.50 -10.02 19.32
N LEU A 509 2.69 -10.56 20.24
CA LEU A 509 2.98 -11.79 20.96
C LEU A 509 3.11 -13.01 20.03
N GLY A 510 2.66 -12.91 18.78
CA GLY A 510 2.88 -13.93 17.78
C GLY A 510 2.15 -15.24 18.00
N ILE A 511 1.01 -15.22 18.68
CA ILE A 511 0.16 -16.39 18.94
C ILE A 511 -0.20 -17.06 17.61
N ARG A 512 -0.02 -18.37 17.54
CA ARG A 512 -0.27 -19.12 16.32
C ARG A 512 -1.72 -18.92 15.83
N LEU A 513 -1.89 -18.74 14.51
CA LEU A 513 -3.17 -18.48 13.82
C LEU A 513 -3.83 -17.14 14.16
N ILE A 514 -3.27 -16.33 15.04
CA ILE A 514 -3.81 -15.01 15.38
C ILE A 514 -3.08 -13.95 14.55
N GLY A 515 -3.71 -13.52 13.46
CA GLY A 515 -3.27 -12.39 12.64
C GLY A 515 -3.72 -11.05 13.23
N SER A 516 -3.32 -9.93 12.62
CA SER A 516 -3.65 -8.58 13.09
C SER A 516 -5.17 -8.34 13.20
N LYS A 517 -5.96 -8.82 12.23
CA LYS A 517 -7.42 -8.72 12.26
C LYS A 517 -8.03 -9.48 13.44
N ALA A 518 -7.63 -10.74 13.64
CA ALA A 518 -8.12 -11.56 14.77
C ALA A 518 -7.69 -10.97 16.12
N ALA A 519 -6.47 -10.46 16.23
CA ALA A 519 -5.99 -9.77 17.42
C ALA A 519 -6.86 -8.54 17.75
N GLY A 520 -7.22 -7.73 16.73
CA GLY A 520 -8.14 -6.61 16.90
C GLY A 520 -9.53 -7.04 17.35
N THR A 521 -10.11 -8.09 16.73
CA THR A 521 -11.41 -8.65 17.12
C THR A 521 -11.38 -9.13 18.57
N ILE A 522 -10.34 -9.89 18.97
CA ILE A 522 -10.18 -10.39 20.34
C ILE A 522 -10.00 -9.22 21.32
N ALA A 523 -9.15 -8.23 21.02
CA ALA A 523 -8.93 -7.06 21.87
C ALA A 523 -10.23 -6.31 22.13
N ASN A 524 -11.08 -6.15 21.10
CA ASN A 524 -12.39 -5.50 21.23
C ASN A 524 -13.38 -6.28 22.10
N VAL A 525 -13.27 -7.59 22.19
CA VAL A 525 -14.10 -8.42 23.06
C VAL A 525 -13.58 -8.43 24.49
N VAL A 526 -12.27 -8.66 24.68
CA VAL A 526 -11.70 -8.78 26.02
C VAL A 526 -11.46 -7.44 26.70
N LYS A 527 -11.28 -6.36 25.96
CA LYS A 527 -11.02 -4.99 26.40
C LYS A 527 -9.74 -4.78 27.23
N SER A 528 -9.23 -5.81 27.90
CA SER A 528 -8.01 -5.74 28.72
C SER A 528 -7.20 -7.03 28.65
N MET A 529 -5.91 -6.95 28.97
CA MET A 529 -5.03 -8.13 29.06
C MET A 529 -5.47 -9.08 30.20
N ASP A 530 -5.96 -8.56 31.32
CA ASP A 530 -6.46 -9.40 32.40
C ASP A 530 -7.63 -10.27 31.96
N ARG A 531 -8.54 -9.70 31.19
CA ARG A 531 -9.66 -10.46 30.59
C ARG A 531 -9.18 -11.43 29.53
N PHE A 532 -8.20 -11.06 28.71
CA PHE A 532 -7.57 -11.97 27.76
C PHE A 532 -6.98 -13.20 28.45
N LEU A 533 -6.35 -13.03 29.61
CA LEU A 533 -5.79 -14.13 30.41
C LEU A 533 -6.84 -15.05 31.03
N THR A 534 -8.09 -14.62 31.16
CA THR A 534 -9.16 -15.35 31.86
C THR A 534 -10.33 -15.80 30.99
N ILE A 535 -10.45 -15.30 29.76
CA ILE A 535 -11.52 -15.67 28.81
C ILE A 535 -11.48 -17.17 28.51
N THR A 536 -12.62 -17.83 28.52
CA THR A 536 -12.74 -19.28 28.28
C THR A 536 -12.69 -19.62 26.80
N LYS A 537 -12.46 -20.92 26.48
CA LYS A 537 -12.49 -21.40 25.10
C LYS A 537 -13.85 -21.20 24.45
N ASP A 538 -14.94 -21.49 25.19
CA ASP A 538 -16.30 -21.36 24.67
C ASP A 538 -16.65 -19.92 24.33
N GLU A 539 -16.23 -18.98 25.19
CA GLU A 539 -16.37 -17.54 24.92
C GLU A 539 -15.56 -17.09 23.70
N LEU A 540 -14.33 -17.60 23.52
CA LEU A 540 -13.51 -17.30 22.35
C LEU A 540 -14.17 -17.82 21.06
N VAL A 541 -14.72 -19.04 21.07
CA VAL A 541 -15.40 -19.63 19.91
C VAL A 541 -16.71 -18.91 19.58
N ALA A 542 -17.34 -18.26 20.56
CA ALA A 542 -18.52 -17.42 20.32
C ALA A 542 -18.20 -16.08 19.63
N VAL A 543 -16.93 -15.68 19.56
CA VAL A 543 -16.50 -14.49 18.86
C VAL A 543 -16.51 -14.73 17.34
N GLU A 544 -17.14 -13.85 16.57
CA GLU A 544 -17.17 -13.92 15.11
C GLU A 544 -15.73 -14.01 14.54
N GLU A 545 -15.52 -14.90 13.58
CA GLU A 545 -14.22 -15.19 12.94
C GLU A 545 -13.21 -15.99 13.81
N ILE A 546 -13.50 -16.29 15.07
CA ILE A 546 -12.61 -17.10 15.92
C ILE A 546 -13.10 -18.55 15.93
N GLY A 547 -12.40 -19.42 15.19
CA GLY A 547 -12.70 -20.84 15.17
C GLY A 547 -12.09 -21.63 16.35
N PRO A 548 -12.53 -22.89 16.57
CA PRO A 548 -12.04 -23.75 17.65
C PRO A 548 -10.51 -23.90 17.67
N THR A 549 -9.87 -24.04 16.51
CA THR A 549 -8.40 -24.18 16.38
C THR A 549 -7.65 -22.91 16.81
N MET A 550 -8.21 -21.72 16.53
CA MET A 550 -7.65 -20.45 16.97
C MET A 550 -7.78 -20.29 18.50
N ALA A 551 -8.95 -20.64 19.03
CA ALA A 551 -9.20 -20.65 20.48
C ALA A 551 -8.21 -21.60 21.19
N ASP A 552 -8.00 -22.82 20.67
CA ASP A 552 -7.00 -23.75 21.20
C ASP A 552 -5.59 -23.18 21.21
N SER A 553 -5.20 -22.45 20.16
CA SER A 553 -3.89 -21.79 20.08
C SER A 553 -3.72 -20.71 21.16
N ILE A 554 -4.77 -19.97 21.49
CA ILE A 554 -4.76 -18.96 22.55
C ILE A 554 -4.62 -19.63 23.92
N ILE A 555 -5.40 -20.70 24.16
CA ILE A 555 -5.33 -21.45 25.43
C ILE A 555 -3.94 -22.06 25.62
N GLU A 556 -3.41 -22.76 24.59
CA GLU A 556 -2.05 -23.34 24.61
C GLU A 556 -0.98 -22.26 24.90
N TYR A 557 -1.12 -21.07 24.32
CA TYR A 557 -0.20 -19.96 24.53
C TYR A 557 -0.20 -19.50 25.99
N ARG A 558 -1.38 -19.38 26.60
CA ARG A 558 -1.54 -18.93 28.01
C ARG A 558 -1.13 -19.99 29.05
N GLU A 559 -1.13 -21.27 28.69
CA GLU A 559 -0.71 -22.36 29.59
C GLU A 559 0.83 -22.44 29.73
N ASP A 560 1.56 -21.75 28.85
CA ASP A 560 3.02 -21.71 28.92
C ASP A 560 3.49 -20.67 29.94
N PRO A 561 4.20 -21.08 31.04
CA PRO A 561 4.64 -20.16 32.08
C PRO A 561 5.54 -19.03 31.57
N GLN A 562 6.36 -19.29 30.55
CA GLN A 562 7.24 -18.25 30.01
C GLN A 562 6.48 -17.18 29.24
N HIS A 563 5.42 -17.55 28.51
CA HIS A 563 4.56 -16.57 27.87
C HIS A 563 3.85 -15.67 28.89
N ILE A 564 3.43 -16.24 30.02
CA ILE A 564 2.85 -15.47 31.11
C ILE A 564 3.89 -14.52 31.73
N GLU A 565 5.14 -14.97 31.89
CA GLU A 565 6.23 -14.11 32.36
C GLU A 565 6.52 -12.95 31.41
N ILE A 566 6.52 -13.21 30.08
CA ILE A 566 6.66 -12.17 29.06
C ILE A 566 5.51 -11.15 29.17
N ILE A 567 4.25 -11.61 29.26
CA ILE A 567 3.10 -10.72 29.39
C ILE A 567 3.23 -9.84 30.65
N LYS A 568 3.59 -10.42 31.79
CA LYS A 568 3.83 -9.66 33.03
C LYS A 568 4.94 -8.64 32.89
N GLY A 569 6.06 -9.04 32.26
CA GLY A 569 7.17 -8.13 32.02
C GLY A 569 6.80 -6.96 31.08
N LEU A 570 5.94 -7.19 30.10
CA LEU A 570 5.42 -6.11 29.25
C LEU A 570 4.47 -5.17 29.99
N ILE A 571 3.65 -5.71 30.89
CA ILE A 571 2.80 -4.91 31.80
C ILE A 571 3.68 -4.05 32.71
N ASP A 572 4.69 -4.64 33.35
CA ASP A 572 5.63 -3.94 34.24
C ASP A 572 6.45 -2.88 33.48
N ALA A 573 6.75 -3.12 32.23
CA ALA A 573 7.40 -2.15 31.33
C ALA A 573 6.48 -0.96 30.96
N GLY A 574 5.19 -1.02 31.31
CA GLY A 574 4.23 0.07 31.12
C GLY A 574 3.61 0.13 29.72
N LEU A 575 3.47 -1.00 29.04
CA LEU A 575 2.74 -1.05 27.78
C LEU A 575 1.23 -0.87 28.02
N LYS A 576 0.56 -0.22 27.08
CA LYS A 576 -0.90 -0.07 27.10
C LYS A 576 -1.56 -1.44 26.83
N MET A 577 -2.18 -2.00 27.88
CA MET A 577 -2.75 -3.36 27.91
C MET A 577 -4.28 -3.36 27.89
N ASP A 578 -4.87 -2.26 27.47
CA ASP A 578 -6.31 -2.08 27.33
C ASP A 578 -6.65 -1.45 25.97
N VAL A 579 -7.90 -1.56 25.62
CA VAL A 579 -8.50 -0.79 24.53
C VAL A 579 -9.08 0.46 25.15
N ASP A 580 -8.88 1.63 24.53
CA ASP A 580 -9.61 2.82 24.93
C ASP A 580 -11.10 2.48 24.89
N VAL A 581 -11.69 2.27 26.05
CA VAL A 581 -13.13 2.22 26.19
C VAL A 581 -13.57 3.65 25.87
N GLN A 582 -14.08 3.89 24.66
CA GLN A 582 -15.02 4.98 24.54
C GLN A 582 -16.11 4.62 25.56
N GLU A 583 -16.19 5.36 26.66
CA GLU A 583 -17.30 5.22 27.59
C GLU A 583 -18.55 5.23 26.72
N ALA A 584 -19.35 4.18 26.79
CA ALA A 584 -20.65 4.19 26.14
C ALA A 584 -21.35 5.43 26.70
N ALA A 585 -21.49 6.46 25.87
CA ALA A 585 -22.12 7.72 26.27
C ALA A 585 -23.57 7.46 26.69
N GLY A 586 -24.15 6.33 26.16
CA GLY A 586 -25.49 5.85 26.48
C GLY A 586 -25.84 4.56 25.73
N ASN A 587 -27.03 4.04 25.96
CA ASN A 587 -27.60 2.88 25.25
C ASN A 587 -28.87 3.27 24.48
N GLU A 588 -29.06 4.55 24.22
CA GLU A 588 -30.29 5.10 23.59
C GLU A 588 -30.54 4.55 22.20
N MET A 589 -29.46 4.13 21.52
CA MET A 589 -29.48 3.57 20.18
C MET A 589 -29.26 2.04 20.15
N GLU A 590 -29.36 1.36 21.29
CA GLU A 590 -29.19 -0.10 21.37
C GLU A 590 -30.23 -0.83 20.51
N GLY A 591 -29.75 -1.73 19.64
CA GLY A 591 -30.58 -2.48 18.71
C GLY A 591 -30.79 -1.80 17.34
N GLU A 592 -30.40 -0.55 17.17
CA GLU A 592 -30.45 0.14 15.89
C GLU A 592 -29.26 -0.26 14.99
N THR A 593 -29.57 -0.59 13.74
CA THR A 593 -28.55 -0.77 12.69
C THR A 593 -28.63 0.43 11.74
N VAL A 594 -27.63 1.30 11.83
CA VAL A 594 -27.65 2.61 11.15
C VAL A 594 -26.73 2.61 9.92
N VAL A 595 -27.17 3.25 8.84
CA VAL A 595 -26.37 3.56 7.67
C VAL A 595 -26.32 5.08 7.47
N LEU A 596 -25.13 5.62 7.38
CA LEU A 596 -24.88 7.03 7.04
C LEU A 596 -24.65 7.18 5.53
N THR A 597 -25.37 8.09 4.87
CA THR A 597 -25.25 8.33 3.43
C THR A 597 -25.33 9.83 3.11
N GLY A 598 -24.77 10.22 1.98
CA GLY A 598 -24.69 11.65 1.62
C GLY A 598 -23.60 12.42 2.40
N LYS A 599 -23.53 13.72 2.21
CA LYS A 599 -22.65 14.64 2.93
C LYS A 599 -23.43 15.22 4.10
N LEU A 600 -22.91 15.05 5.30
CA LEU A 600 -23.42 15.74 6.49
C LEU A 600 -22.62 17.04 6.66
N GLU A 601 -23.33 18.15 6.90
CA GLU A 601 -22.72 19.47 7.13
C GLU A 601 -22.29 19.65 8.59
N VAL A 602 -23.04 19.06 9.53
CA VAL A 602 -22.82 19.22 10.96
C VAL A 602 -21.51 18.56 11.42
N MET A 603 -21.15 17.43 10.83
CA MET A 603 -19.91 16.69 11.15
C MET A 603 -19.57 15.64 10.08
N GLY A 604 -18.35 15.12 10.11
CA GLY A 604 -17.94 14.03 9.22
C GLY A 604 -18.68 12.71 9.49
N ARG A 605 -19.08 11.96 8.45
CA ARG A 605 -19.75 10.64 8.61
C ARG A 605 -19.01 9.66 9.52
N SER A 606 -17.68 9.73 9.56
CA SER A 606 -16.86 8.88 10.46
C SER A 606 -17.05 9.27 11.92
N GLU A 607 -17.19 10.55 12.18
CA GLU A 607 -17.43 11.11 13.51
C GLU A 607 -18.87 10.82 13.96
N ALA A 608 -19.84 11.09 13.10
CA ALA A 608 -21.24 10.73 13.34
C ALA A 608 -21.41 9.22 13.62
N GLY A 609 -20.69 8.38 12.87
CA GLY A 609 -20.69 6.94 13.09
C GLY A 609 -20.16 6.56 14.48
N LYS A 610 -19.08 7.16 14.93
CA LYS A 610 -18.50 6.90 16.25
C LYS A 610 -19.43 7.33 17.39
N ILE A 611 -20.10 8.47 17.23
CA ILE A 611 -21.08 8.94 18.21
C ILE A 611 -22.24 7.94 18.32
N LEU A 612 -22.82 7.53 17.21
CA LEU A 612 -23.91 6.56 17.20
C LEU A 612 -23.50 5.20 17.80
N GLU A 613 -22.26 4.75 17.52
CA GLU A 613 -21.70 3.53 18.11
C GLU A 613 -21.47 3.68 19.62
N ALA A 614 -21.07 4.86 20.08
CA ALA A 614 -20.91 5.16 21.52
C ALA A 614 -22.26 5.13 22.27
N HIS A 615 -23.38 5.38 21.58
CA HIS A 615 -24.74 5.27 22.10
C HIS A 615 -25.42 3.92 21.81
N GLY A 616 -24.66 2.88 21.41
CA GLY A 616 -25.12 1.51 21.27
C GLY A 616 -25.65 1.12 19.89
N ALA A 617 -25.60 1.99 18.88
CA ALA A 617 -25.99 1.65 17.51
C ALA A 617 -24.93 0.76 16.82
N LYS A 618 -25.36 -0.07 15.88
CA LYS A 618 -24.49 -0.77 14.94
C LYS A 618 -24.41 -0.01 13.62
N VAL A 619 -23.29 0.66 13.35
CA VAL A 619 -23.12 1.41 12.08
C VAL A 619 -22.59 0.50 10.98
N THR A 620 -23.25 0.51 9.80
CA THR A 620 -22.90 -0.34 8.66
C THR A 620 -22.75 0.48 7.37
N GLY A 621 -21.89 0.00 6.47
CA GLY A 621 -21.59 0.68 5.21
C GLY A 621 -22.63 0.50 4.10
N SER A 622 -23.60 -0.43 4.24
CA SER A 622 -24.58 -0.75 3.19
C SER A 622 -25.98 -0.99 3.74
N VAL A 623 -26.98 -0.55 2.97
CA VAL A 623 -28.39 -0.74 3.31
C VAL A 623 -28.82 -2.18 3.00
N SER A 624 -29.42 -2.85 3.98
CA SER A 624 -29.94 -4.23 3.90
C SER A 624 -31.26 -4.37 4.68
N LYS A 625 -31.91 -5.51 4.60
CA LYS A 625 -33.12 -5.80 5.40
C LYS A 625 -32.91 -5.75 6.92
N LYS A 626 -31.65 -5.74 7.38
CA LYS A 626 -31.30 -5.60 8.81
C LYS A 626 -31.08 -4.14 9.21
N THR A 627 -31.04 -3.21 8.26
CA THR A 627 -30.89 -1.79 8.52
C THR A 627 -32.20 -1.23 9.08
N THR A 628 -32.15 -0.54 10.20
CA THR A 628 -33.34 0.01 10.88
C THR A 628 -33.46 1.53 10.66
N LEU A 629 -32.33 2.20 10.45
CA LEU A 629 -32.26 3.64 10.26
C LEU A 629 -31.24 4.00 9.18
N VAL A 630 -31.59 4.95 8.31
CA VAL A 630 -30.65 5.58 7.37
C VAL A 630 -30.63 7.08 7.66
N VAL A 631 -29.45 7.62 8.00
CA VAL A 631 -29.22 9.05 8.10
C VAL A 631 -28.72 9.55 6.75
N ALA A 632 -29.49 10.46 6.16
CA ALA A 632 -29.28 10.96 4.80
C ALA A 632 -28.95 12.45 4.80
N GLY A 633 -27.69 12.78 4.54
CA GLY A 633 -27.24 14.14 4.25
C GLY A 633 -27.48 14.54 2.78
N GLU A 634 -26.89 15.65 2.34
CA GLU A 634 -26.95 16.07 0.93
C GLU A 634 -26.35 15.01 0.00
N ASP A 635 -26.88 14.89 -1.21
CA ASP A 635 -26.44 13.94 -2.25
C ASP A 635 -26.43 12.47 -1.82
N SER A 636 -27.48 12.03 -1.15
CA SER A 636 -27.58 10.70 -0.52
C SER A 636 -27.70 9.49 -1.47
N GLY A 637 -27.64 9.65 -2.78
CA GLY A 637 -27.48 8.62 -3.82
C GLY A 637 -28.29 7.32 -3.67
N SER A 638 -27.75 6.22 -4.19
CA SER A 638 -28.40 4.90 -4.30
C SER A 638 -28.78 4.26 -2.96
N LYS A 639 -28.14 4.60 -1.85
CA LYS A 639 -28.46 4.06 -0.53
C LYS A 639 -29.80 4.60 0.01
N LEU A 640 -30.11 5.87 -0.27
CA LEU A 640 -31.39 6.46 0.08
C LEU A 640 -32.53 5.83 -0.73
N THR A 641 -32.32 5.64 -2.03
CA THR A 641 -33.29 4.94 -2.90
C THR A 641 -33.58 3.54 -2.38
N LYS A 642 -32.54 2.79 -2.05
CA LYS A 642 -32.67 1.42 -1.52
C LYS A 642 -33.33 1.38 -0.13
N ALA A 643 -33.11 2.38 0.72
CA ALA A 643 -33.78 2.50 2.00
C ALA A 643 -35.30 2.71 1.82
N ASN A 644 -35.68 3.57 0.90
CA ASN A 644 -37.08 3.83 0.55
C ASN A 644 -37.76 2.58 -0.05
N GLU A 645 -37.08 1.85 -0.94
CA GLU A 645 -37.58 0.59 -1.51
C GLU A 645 -37.83 -0.49 -0.45
N LEU A 646 -36.98 -0.55 0.57
CA LEU A 646 -37.07 -1.52 1.67
C LEU A 646 -37.96 -1.01 2.81
N GLY A 647 -38.53 0.20 2.73
CA GLY A 647 -39.37 0.77 3.76
C GLY A 647 -38.64 1.06 5.08
N ILE A 648 -37.33 1.32 5.01
CA ILE A 648 -36.49 1.61 6.17
C ILE A 648 -36.69 3.08 6.57
N ARG A 649 -36.72 3.36 7.87
CA ARG A 649 -36.77 4.73 8.40
C ARG A 649 -35.58 5.53 7.87
N VAL A 650 -35.87 6.68 7.26
CA VAL A 650 -34.87 7.64 6.81
C VAL A 650 -34.97 8.90 7.68
N MET A 651 -33.85 9.37 8.15
CA MET A 651 -33.67 10.57 8.94
C MET A 651 -32.84 11.55 8.10
N ASN A 652 -33.33 12.78 7.92
CA ASN A 652 -32.57 13.83 7.27
C ASN A 652 -31.55 14.46 8.23
N GLU A 653 -30.73 15.39 7.77
CA GLU A 653 -29.69 15.99 8.60
C GLU A 653 -30.24 16.86 9.75
N GLU A 654 -31.35 17.55 9.54
CA GLU A 654 -32.01 18.36 10.61
C GLU A 654 -32.49 17.43 11.74
N GLU A 655 -33.15 16.32 11.41
CA GLU A 655 -33.60 15.32 12.37
C GLU A 655 -32.40 14.65 13.07
N PHE A 656 -31.29 14.47 12.35
CA PHE A 656 -30.05 13.92 12.93
C PHE A 656 -29.39 14.90 13.92
N VAL A 657 -29.41 16.18 13.62
CA VAL A 657 -28.95 17.24 14.55
C VAL A 657 -29.81 17.24 15.82
N GLU A 658 -31.15 17.10 15.71
CA GLU A 658 -32.03 16.97 16.86
C GLU A 658 -31.66 15.71 17.69
N LEU A 659 -31.44 14.57 17.04
CA LEU A 659 -30.98 13.35 17.71
C LEU A 659 -29.65 13.57 18.46
N LEU A 660 -28.68 14.24 17.84
CA LEU A 660 -27.39 14.54 18.49
C LEU A 660 -27.55 15.45 19.71
N LYS A 661 -28.50 16.38 19.70
CA LYS A 661 -28.86 17.22 20.87
C LYS A 661 -29.53 16.37 21.96
N GLU A 662 -30.43 15.47 21.61
CA GLU A 662 -31.06 14.55 22.55
C GLU A 662 -30.03 13.62 23.21
N LEU A 663 -28.98 13.21 22.46
CA LEU A 663 -27.88 12.40 22.93
C LEU A 663 -26.84 13.24 23.73
N GLY A 664 -26.95 14.57 23.74
CA GLY A 664 -26.03 15.47 24.47
C GLY A 664 -24.66 15.66 23.82
N GLU A 665 -24.54 15.35 22.52
CA GLU A 665 -23.28 15.39 21.77
C GLU A 665 -23.02 16.76 21.10
N ILE A 666 -24.05 17.57 20.93
CA ILE A 666 -23.98 18.96 20.44
C ILE A 666 -24.95 19.86 21.22
N ASP A 667 -24.67 21.18 21.26
CA ASP A 667 -25.50 22.22 21.92
C ASP A 667 -26.78 22.55 21.18
#